data_b9cf8dc9eee6d57fea2f6d47017b8dd4
#
_entry.id   b9cf8dc9eee6d57fea2f6d47017b8dd4
#
_cell.length_a   1.000
_cell.length_b   1.000
_cell.length_c   1.000
_cell.angle_alpha   90.00
_cell.angle_beta   90.00
_cell.angle_gamma   90.00
#
_symmetry.space_group_name_H-M   'P 1'
#
loop_
_entity.id
_entity.type
_entity.pdbx_description
1 polymer ?
#
loop_
_entity_poly.entity_id
_entity_poly.type
_entity_poly.pdbx_seq_one_letter_code
_entity_poly.pdbx_strand_id
1 'polypeptide(L)'
;MVWMDTFSLPMSPLLLSIVLIIVMYTITTQYCGQIKVKQVQFTDNQSVIIDEKTGLRASVRKLYIIDDVQLNSPFDIFKTGLRKSKDKCCFGMRQSFSSPIKWITYEEVYEKIQQFGSALTTLMKEISMNNFIGIYGKNSPKWVIAQLAGAAYSFVTVPLYSTFGDEAIVHVINETGLKIIVCDTISQACHLNKINSHKLKVFIIMKPDNTFESFKKECSDKVRLFTFEEMLEKGCTNWLPEKVPDGDDLCMILYTSGSLGLPKGVMITNKAYLNAAKLTISLAEENHFSTEDLSHVSFLPLSHTMEQLTMMLAMFSGGRIGFLTDGIESLFDDFRDFKPTFFCSVPRLLVRLYMNFSKKVHSKPIIRKVCQYEINKRMEEQKRGIYRRNGIIDFLFFREFRELLGGRVRAIISGSSPIDRDVLCFIRAVLSCPVSEVYGSTETLGLVCSTMFEDVDAYHVGAISPGVQIKLIDVPEMGIFVSKDQMGEICIRSKSNMLGYYKNQEKTEEVLDSEGFVHTGDVGVWLKNGALKIVDRTKNLFKLSQGEYVAPEKVEQTYLFCNLIQYVYVEGHSLKPYAVAVVKPNFRRLRKEAVDIISKLAKTISSPIEKKCENMKDGELLEEITDAELCTSKEIREFILERMNSIAREKGLKGFELTWTEEMLLTV
;
A
#
# COMPACT_ATOMS: atom_id res chain seq x y z
N MET A 1 42.57 41.89 -20.02
CA MET A 1 43.89 41.43 -19.57
C MET A 1 44.14 41.98 -18.15
N VAL A 2 43.23 41.82 -17.20
CA VAL A 2 43.36 42.25 -15.78
C VAL A 2 42.36 41.40 -14.93
N TRP A 3 42.44 40.09 -14.95
CA TRP A 3 41.70 39.19 -14.01
C TRP A 3 42.36 37.83 -13.88
N MET A 4 43.72 37.76 -13.89
CA MET A 4 44.44 36.50 -13.77
C MET A 4 45.49 36.45 -12.63
N ASP A 5 45.49 37.40 -11.68
CA ASP A 5 46.56 37.49 -10.67
C ASP A 5 46.10 37.44 -9.21
N THR A 6 45.05 36.68 -8.85
CA THR A 6 44.63 36.58 -7.43
C THR A 6 44.38 35.14 -6.91
N PHE A 7 44.97 34.11 -7.50
CA PHE A 7 44.97 32.76 -6.88
C PHE A 7 46.34 32.06 -7.01
N SER A 8 47.36 32.65 -6.38
CA SER A 8 48.64 31.99 -6.16
C SER A 8 48.91 31.73 -4.68
N LEU A 9 48.01 31.01 -4.01
CA LEU A 9 48.37 30.27 -2.80
C LEU A 9 48.92 28.91 -3.25
N PRO A 10 50.16 28.50 -2.87
CA PRO A 10 50.67 27.17 -3.20
C PRO A 10 49.82 26.13 -2.48
N MET A 11 48.87 25.54 -3.20
CA MET A 11 48.15 24.39 -2.68
C MET A 11 49.16 23.29 -2.36
N SER A 12 49.14 22.80 -1.15
CA SER A 12 50.00 21.65 -0.78
C SER A 12 49.75 20.48 -1.74
N PRO A 13 50.73 19.70 -2.13
CA PRO A 13 50.57 18.53 -3.01
C PRO A 13 49.46 17.60 -2.53
N LEU A 14 49.22 17.55 -1.25
CA LEU A 14 48.13 16.80 -0.60
C LEU A 14 46.75 17.37 -0.95
N LEU A 15 46.59 18.69 -0.91
CA LEU A 15 45.35 19.36 -1.26
C LEU A 15 45.03 19.24 -2.76
N LEU A 16 46.05 19.32 -3.61
CA LEU A 16 45.93 19.11 -5.06
C LEU A 16 45.53 17.66 -5.37
N SER A 17 46.11 16.69 -4.67
CA SER A 17 45.77 15.26 -4.80
C SER A 17 44.34 14.99 -4.35
N ILE A 18 43.88 15.58 -3.26
CA ILE A 18 42.51 15.48 -2.76
C ILE A 18 41.53 16.10 -3.75
N VAL A 19 41.82 17.28 -4.30
CA VAL A 19 40.98 17.94 -5.33
C VAL A 19 40.96 17.10 -6.61
N LEU A 20 42.06 16.55 -7.06
CA LEU A 20 42.13 15.65 -8.23
C LEU A 20 41.35 14.35 -8.00
N ILE A 21 41.44 13.74 -6.83
CA ILE A 21 40.68 12.56 -6.46
C ILE A 21 39.18 12.89 -6.46
N ILE A 22 38.78 14.04 -5.89
CA ILE A 22 37.40 14.50 -5.88
C ILE A 22 36.90 14.78 -7.31
N VAL A 23 37.70 15.41 -8.16
CA VAL A 23 37.37 15.69 -9.56
C VAL A 23 37.29 14.39 -10.36
N MET A 24 38.26 13.50 -10.26
CA MET A 24 38.22 12.19 -10.90
C MET A 24 37.06 11.32 -10.40
N TYR A 25 36.79 11.32 -9.11
CA TYR A 25 35.62 10.65 -8.55
C TYR A 25 34.31 11.25 -9.07
N THR A 26 34.22 12.58 -9.18
CA THR A 26 33.02 13.25 -9.73
C THR A 26 32.85 12.95 -11.23
N ILE A 27 33.92 12.92 -12.01
CA ILE A 27 33.88 12.60 -13.43
C ILE A 27 33.53 11.11 -13.67
N THR A 28 34.18 10.20 -12.96
CA THR A 28 33.90 8.76 -13.11
C THR A 28 32.49 8.39 -12.61
N THR A 29 31.99 9.02 -11.54
CA THR A 29 30.63 8.79 -11.05
C THR A 29 29.57 9.51 -11.90
N GLN A 30 29.92 10.55 -12.63
CA GLN A 30 28.99 11.26 -13.52
C GLN A 30 28.56 10.40 -14.73
N TYR A 31 29.41 9.47 -15.18
CA TYR A 31 29.11 8.54 -16.27
C TYR A 31 28.60 7.16 -15.83
N CYS A 32 28.90 6.71 -14.61
CA CYS A 32 28.40 5.46 -14.07
C CYS A 32 27.30 5.72 -13.03
N GLY A 33 26.07 5.30 -13.32
CA GLY A 33 24.96 5.36 -12.34
C GLY A 33 23.81 6.28 -12.72
N GLN A 34 23.71 6.69 -13.96
CA GLN A 34 22.50 7.36 -14.48
C GLN A 34 21.51 6.31 -14.99
N ILE A 35 20.31 6.33 -14.45
CA ILE A 35 19.16 5.66 -15.04
C ILE A 35 18.50 6.70 -15.95
N LYS A 36 18.51 6.46 -17.26
CA LYS A 36 17.75 7.29 -18.21
C LYS A 36 16.40 6.61 -18.45
N VAL A 37 15.35 7.27 -18.10
CA VAL A 37 14.00 6.90 -18.50
C VAL A 37 13.75 7.54 -19.86
N LYS A 38 13.32 6.74 -20.85
CA LYS A 38 13.05 7.24 -22.19
C LYS A 38 11.83 8.15 -22.12
N GLN A 39 11.94 9.39 -22.59
CA GLN A 39 10.77 10.29 -22.65
C GLN A 39 9.74 9.74 -23.63
N VAL A 40 8.54 9.52 -23.16
CA VAL A 40 7.36 9.16 -23.96
C VAL A 40 6.53 10.43 -24.13
N GLN A 41 6.01 10.70 -25.32
CA GLN A 41 5.35 11.96 -25.70
C GLN A 41 3.92 12.14 -25.12
N PHE A 42 3.57 11.47 -24.00
CA PHE A 42 2.18 11.45 -23.52
C PHE A 42 1.85 12.42 -22.38
N THR A 43 2.79 13.26 -21.92
CA THR A 43 2.53 14.17 -20.80
C THR A 43 1.52 15.26 -21.15
N ASP A 44 1.41 15.66 -22.44
CA ASP A 44 0.56 16.74 -22.91
C ASP A 44 -0.85 16.29 -23.28
N ASN A 45 -1.08 14.97 -23.46
CA ASN A 45 -2.40 14.41 -23.74
C ASN A 45 -2.53 13.03 -23.10
N GLN A 46 -3.15 12.96 -21.92
CA GLN A 46 -3.22 11.76 -21.09
C GLN A 46 -4.56 11.00 -21.22
N SER A 47 -5.55 11.56 -21.91
CA SER A 47 -6.82 10.89 -22.25
C SER A 47 -7.46 11.52 -23.46
N VAL A 48 -8.31 10.78 -24.16
CA VAL A 48 -9.08 11.26 -25.32
C VAL A 48 -10.58 11.18 -25.05
N ILE A 49 -11.32 12.23 -25.43
CA ILE A 49 -12.77 12.22 -25.39
C ILE A 49 -13.26 11.35 -26.55
N ILE A 50 -14.06 10.33 -26.27
CA ILE A 50 -14.65 9.42 -27.25
C ILE A 50 -16.14 9.64 -27.45
N ASP A 51 -16.79 10.40 -26.55
CA ASP A 51 -18.17 10.86 -26.68
C ASP A 51 -18.30 12.26 -26.05
N GLU A 52 -18.49 13.26 -26.86
CA GLU A 52 -18.61 14.66 -26.44
C GLU A 52 -19.89 14.94 -25.62
N LYS A 53 -20.96 14.16 -25.84
CA LYS A 53 -22.24 14.38 -25.14
C LYS A 53 -22.16 13.99 -23.67
N THR A 54 -21.48 12.88 -23.39
CA THR A 54 -21.35 12.33 -22.03
C THR A 54 -20.03 12.72 -21.38
N GLY A 55 -19.10 13.34 -22.14
CA GLY A 55 -17.75 13.58 -21.69
C GLY A 55 -16.93 12.30 -21.44
N LEU A 56 -17.36 11.18 -22.05
CA LEU A 56 -16.69 9.88 -21.89
C LEU A 56 -15.28 9.92 -22.45
N ARG A 57 -14.32 9.49 -21.66
CA ARG A 57 -12.91 9.45 -22.03
C ARG A 57 -12.34 8.04 -22.03
N ALA A 58 -11.34 7.84 -22.86
CA ALA A 58 -10.58 6.60 -22.94
C ALA A 58 -9.07 6.86 -22.90
N SER A 59 -8.32 5.78 -22.78
CA SER A 59 -6.87 5.80 -22.81
C SER A 59 -6.34 6.21 -24.18
N VAL A 60 -5.29 7.03 -24.19
CA VAL A 60 -4.44 7.26 -25.36
C VAL A 60 -3.35 6.18 -25.48
N ARG A 61 -3.14 5.40 -24.44
CA ARG A 61 -2.14 4.34 -24.35
C ARG A 61 -2.68 3.06 -24.99
N LYS A 62 -1.77 2.23 -25.52
CA LYS A 62 -2.11 0.93 -26.09
C LYS A 62 -1.90 -0.16 -25.06
N LEU A 63 -2.78 -1.13 -25.04
CA LEU A 63 -2.58 -2.35 -24.26
C LEU A 63 -1.37 -3.10 -24.82
N TYR A 64 -0.41 -3.42 -23.98
CA TYR A 64 0.66 -4.33 -24.37
C TYR A 64 0.07 -5.71 -24.62
N ILE A 65 0.23 -6.19 -25.84
CA ILE A 65 -0.25 -7.51 -26.23
C ILE A 65 0.78 -8.52 -25.69
N ILE A 66 0.35 -9.35 -24.76
CA ILE A 66 1.13 -10.49 -24.30
C ILE A 66 0.96 -11.58 -25.39
N ASP A 67 1.79 -11.51 -26.42
CA ASP A 67 1.78 -12.47 -27.52
C ASP A 67 2.20 -13.85 -27.01
N ASP A 68 1.58 -14.91 -27.55
CA ASP A 68 1.90 -16.34 -27.39
C ASP A 68 1.57 -17.01 -26.05
N VAL A 69 0.91 -16.37 -25.10
CA VAL A 69 0.49 -17.03 -23.85
C VAL A 69 -1.03 -17.00 -23.69
N GLN A 70 -1.67 -18.15 -23.91
CA GLN A 70 -3.07 -18.32 -23.54
C GLN A 70 -3.18 -18.33 -22.01
N LEU A 71 -3.68 -17.23 -21.42
CA LEU A 71 -3.93 -17.09 -19.99
C LEU A 71 -5.42 -17.30 -19.73
N ASN A 72 -5.77 -18.30 -18.92
CA ASN A 72 -7.13 -18.63 -18.52
C ASN A 72 -7.37 -18.37 -17.02
N SER A 73 -6.30 -18.37 -16.22
CA SER A 73 -6.37 -18.20 -14.77
C SER A 73 -5.14 -17.50 -14.19
N PRO A 74 -5.19 -17.02 -12.93
CA PRO A 74 -4.02 -16.51 -12.21
C PRO A 74 -2.85 -17.51 -12.17
N PHE A 75 -3.15 -18.81 -12.18
CA PHE A 75 -2.14 -19.86 -12.22
C PHE A 75 -1.31 -19.87 -13.52
N ASP A 76 -1.89 -19.47 -14.65
CA ASP A 76 -1.15 -19.39 -15.91
C ASP A 76 -0.10 -18.27 -15.91
N ILE A 77 -0.34 -17.22 -15.11
CA ILE A 77 0.65 -16.16 -14.84
C ILE A 77 1.86 -16.75 -14.14
N PHE A 78 1.64 -17.56 -13.09
CA PHE A 78 2.71 -18.27 -12.42
C PHE A 78 3.46 -19.25 -13.36
N LYS A 79 2.72 -20.02 -14.18
CA LYS A 79 3.33 -20.92 -15.18
C LYS A 79 4.19 -20.17 -16.20
N THR A 80 3.85 -18.92 -16.52
CA THR A 80 4.70 -18.09 -17.38
C THR A 80 6.04 -17.77 -16.71
N GLY A 81 6.03 -17.43 -15.41
CA GLY A 81 7.26 -17.25 -14.63
C GLY A 81 8.06 -18.54 -14.47
N LEU A 82 7.38 -19.66 -14.25
CA LEU A 82 8.01 -20.99 -14.20
C LEU A 82 8.78 -21.31 -15.48
N ARG A 83 8.19 -21.04 -16.67
CA ARG A 83 8.88 -21.22 -17.97
C ARG A 83 10.14 -20.36 -18.10
N LYS A 84 10.13 -19.14 -17.54
CA LYS A 84 11.26 -18.21 -17.59
C LYS A 84 12.35 -18.50 -16.56
N SER A 85 11.99 -19.10 -15.42
CA SER A 85 12.84 -19.15 -14.24
C SER A 85 12.70 -20.43 -13.42
N LYS A 86 12.56 -21.56 -14.08
CA LYS A 86 12.28 -22.87 -13.49
C LYS A 86 13.11 -23.17 -12.22
N ASP A 87 14.43 -23.10 -12.35
CA ASP A 87 15.39 -23.45 -11.30
C ASP A 87 15.82 -22.23 -10.46
N LYS A 88 15.24 -21.04 -10.71
CA LYS A 88 15.57 -19.83 -9.96
C LYS A 88 14.69 -19.68 -8.73
N CYS A 89 15.19 -18.91 -7.76
CA CYS A 89 14.44 -18.56 -6.55
C CYS A 89 13.11 -17.92 -6.89
N CYS A 90 12.04 -18.45 -6.31
CA CYS A 90 10.68 -17.93 -6.40
C CYS A 90 10.28 -17.24 -5.09
N PHE A 91 10.16 -18.00 -4.01
CA PHE A 91 9.73 -17.50 -2.69
C PHE A 91 10.83 -17.66 -1.65
N GLY A 92 11.08 -16.59 -0.89
CA GLY A 92 12.07 -16.56 0.18
C GLY A 92 11.47 -16.12 1.51
N MET A 93 11.80 -16.85 2.57
CA MET A 93 11.40 -16.54 3.94
C MET A 93 12.45 -17.05 4.93
N ARG A 94 12.55 -16.43 6.11
CA ARG A 94 13.35 -16.90 7.24
C ARG A 94 12.50 -17.04 8.50
N GLN A 95 12.92 -17.88 9.41
CA GLN A 95 12.21 -18.10 10.68
C GLN A 95 12.48 -16.98 11.69
N SER A 96 13.68 -16.43 11.67
CA SER A 96 14.14 -15.33 12.53
C SER A 96 15.26 -14.57 11.85
N PHE A 97 15.64 -13.39 12.38
CA PHE A 97 16.77 -12.61 11.84
C PHE A 97 18.13 -13.31 11.98
N SER A 98 18.27 -14.24 12.91
CA SER A 98 19.47 -15.07 13.07
C SER A 98 19.52 -16.27 12.09
N SER A 99 18.42 -16.56 11.40
CA SER A 99 18.34 -17.67 10.47
C SER A 99 18.60 -17.20 9.04
N PRO A 100 19.24 -18.02 8.18
CA PRO A 100 19.37 -17.70 6.76
C PRO A 100 18.02 -17.68 6.06
N ILE A 101 17.90 -16.88 5.01
CA ILE A 101 16.74 -16.89 4.13
C ILE A 101 16.71 -18.23 3.39
N LYS A 102 15.60 -18.96 3.53
CA LYS A 102 15.33 -20.18 2.75
C LYS A 102 14.57 -19.78 1.50
N TRP A 103 15.15 -20.06 0.36
CA TRP A 103 14.52 -19.90 -0.94
C TRP A 103 14.00 -21.23 -1.45
N ILE A 104 12.83 -21.22 -2.07
CA ILE A 104 12.30 -22.31 -2.88
C ILE A 104 12.20 -21.84 -4.33
N THR A 105 12.48 -22.76 -5.26
CA THR A 105 12.48 -22.49 -6.70
C THR A 105 11.05 -22.44 -7.26
N TYR A 106 10.92 -21.97 -8.51
CA TYR A 106 9.63 -22.02 -9.21
C TYR A 106 9.13 -23.45 -9.40
N GLU A 107 10.02 -24.39 -9.66
CA GLU A 107 9.67 -25.82 -9.79
C GLU A 107 9.14 -26.40 -8.48
N GLU A 108 9.86 -26.16 -7.37
CA GLU A 108 9.40 -26.62 -6.04
C GLU A 108 8.06 -25.98 -5.65
N VAL A 109 7.82 -24.73 -6.01
CA VAL A 109 6.52 -24.07 -5.79
C VAL A 109 5.44 -24.73 -6.63
N TYR A 110 5.71 -25.03 -7.90
CA TYR A 110 4.78 -25.70 -8.80
C TYR A 110 4.37 -27.09 -8.28
N GLU A 111 5.34 -27.90 -7.84
CA GLU A 111 5.08 -29.20 -7.24
C GLU A 111 4.17 -29.07 -6.00
N LYS A 112 4.44 -28.11 -5.12
CA LYS A 112 3.63 -27.86 -3.92
C LYS A 112 2.21 -27.39 -4.26
N ILE A 113 2.04 -26.61 -5.32
CA ILE A 113 0.71 -26.21 -5.82
C ILE A 113 -0.09 -27.42 -6.26
N GLN A 114 0.54 -28.33 -7.03
CA GLN A 114 -0.12 -29.55 -7.49
C GLN A 114 -0.46 -30.50 -6.34
N GLN A 115 0.46 -30.70 -5.40
CA GLN A 115 0.25 -31.52 -4.21
C GLN A 115 -0.90 -30.96 -3.37
N PHE A 116 -0.86 -29.67 -3.03
CA PHE A 116 -1.89 -29.05 -2.19
C PHE A 116 -3.26 -29.07 -2.88
N GLY A 117 -3.32 -28.76 -4.19
CA GLY A 117 -4.55 -28.76 -4.97
C GLY A 117 -5.17 -30.15 -5.11
N SER A 118 -4.36 -31.18 -5.32
CA SER A 118 -4.80 -32.59 -5.36
C SER A 118 -5.42 -33.03 -4.04
N ALA A 119 -4.74 -32.72 -2.92
CA ALA A 119 -5.26 -33.04 -1.58
C ALA A 119 -6.56 -32.27 -1.29
N LEU A 120 -6.61 -30.98 -1.66
CA LEU A 120 -7.79 -30.13 -1.49
C LEU A 120 -8.99 -30.68 -2.30
N THR A 121 -8.76 -31.09 -3.55
CA THR A 121 -9.78 -31.69 -4.43
C THR A 121 -10.35 -33.00 -3.84
N THR A 122 -9.49 -33.85 -3.32
CA THR A 122 -9.90 -35.08 -2.65
C THR A 122 -10.75 -34.77 -1.40
N LEU A 123 -10.28 -33.84 -0.58
CA LEU A 123 -10.96 -33.45 0.65
C LEU A 123 -12.33 -32.80 0.36
N MET A 124 -12.43 -31.97 -0.66
CA MET A 124 -13.69 -31.32 -1.08
C MET A 124 -14.74 -32.36 -1.54
N LYS A 125 -14.34 -33.41 -2.28
CA LYS A 125 -15.22 -34.47 -2.70
C LYS A 125 -15.75 -35.25 -1.51
N GLU A 126 -14.93 -35.56 -0.51
CA GLU A 126 -15.31 -36.26 0.71
C GLU A 126 -16.38 -35.55 1.54
N ILE A 127 -16.38 -34.20 1.52
CA ILE A 127 -17.23 -33.40 2.39
C ILE A 127 -18.46 -32.83 1.67
N SER A 128 -18.61 -33.08 0.37
CA SER A 128 -19.74 -32.59 -0.49
C SER A 128 -19.95 -31.06 -0.37
N MET A 129 -18.99 -30.26 -0.80
CA MET A 129 -18.94 -28.82 -0.52
C MET A 129 -18.98 -27.94 -1.76
N ASN A 130 -19.26 -26.62 -1.52
CA ASN A 130 -18.95 -25.58 -2.48
C ASN A 130 -17.42 -25.50 -2.67
N ASN A 131 -16.99 -24.90 -3.78
CA ASN A 131 -15.58 -24.79 -4.16
C ASN A 131 -14.86 -23.59 -3.52
N PHE A 132 -15.26 -23.15 -2.32
CA PHE A 132 -14.65 -22.01 -1.63
C PHE A 132 -13.60 -22.46 -0.63
N ILE A 133 -12.46 -21.74 -0.61
CA ILE A 133 -11.37 -21.92 0.34
C ILE A 133 -11.06 -20.59 1.02
N GLY A 134 -11.16 -20.55 2.36
CA GLY A 134 -10.75 -19.41 3.16
C GLY A 134 -9.23 -19.41 3.39
N ILE A 135 -8.58 -18.25 3.35
CA ILE A 135 -7.19 -18.11 3.78
C ILE A 135 -7.11 -16.97 4.79
N TYR A 136 -6.64 -17.28 6.00
CA TYR A 136 -6.55 -16.33 7.11
C TYR A 136 -5.15 -16.36 7.73
N GLY A 137 -4.36 -15.33 7.49
CA GLY A 137 -3.00 -15.27 8.01
C GLY A 137 -2.13 -14.18 7.38
N LYS A 138 -0.91 -14.07 7.90
CA LYS A 138 0.12 -13.18 7.37
C LYS A 138 0.63 -13.67 6.00
N ASN A 139 1.18 -12.77 5.20
CA ASN A 139 1.82 -13.12 3.93
C ASN A 139 2.92 -14.17 4.15
N SER A 140 2.89 -15.22 3.36
CA SER A 140 3.88 -16.30 3.43
C SER A 140 3.88 -17.14 2.14
N PRO A 141 4.94 -17.90 1.85
CA PRO A 141 4.95 -18.83 0.72
C PRO A 141 3.74 -19.79 0.72
N LYS A 142 3.37 -20.32 1.89
CA LYS A 142 2.25 -21.27 2.03
C LYS A 142 0.89 -20.62 1.71
N TRP A 143 0.72 -19.33 2.08
CA TRP A 143 -0.46 -18.56 1.74
C TRP A 143 -0.64 -18.48 0.21
N VAL A 144 0.44 -18.12 -0.51
CA VAL A 144 0.42 -17.99 -1.98
C VAL A 144 0.26 -19.32 -2.68
N ILE A 145 0.91 -20.38 -2.18
CA ILE A 145 0.75 -21.74 -2.70
C ILE A 145 -0.72 -22.18 -2.57
N ALA A 146 -1.38 -21.92 -1.43
CA ALA A 146 -2.80 -22.27 -1.24
C ALA A 146 -3.70 -21.50 -2.23
N GLN A 147 -3.46 -20.22 -2.47
CA GLN A 147 -4.19 -19.42 -3.46
C GLN A 147 -3.98 -19.94 -4.89
N LEU A 148 -2.72 -20.18 -5.28
CA LEU A 148 -2.40 -20.68 -6.62
C LEU A 148 -2.94 -22.10 -6.84
N ALA A 149 -2.95 -22.92 -5.81
CA ALA A 149 -3.62 -24.24 -5.86
C ALA A 149 -5.14 -24.08 -6.05
N GLY A 150 -5.76 -23.08 -5.40
CA GLY A 150 -7.14 -22.72 -5.67
C GLY A 150 -7.37 -22.40 -7.15
N ALA A 151 -6.54 -21.53 -7.72
CA ALA A 151 -6.62 -21.15 -9.12
C ALA A 151 -6.32 -22.29 -10.11
N ALA A 152 -5.44 -23.23 -9.74
CA ALA A 152 -5.09 -24.38 -10.57
C ALA A 152 -6.18 -25.48 -10.60
N TYR A 153 -7.02 -25.54 -9.57
CA TYR A 153 -8.04 -26.59 -9.40
C TYR A 153 -9.47 -26.04 -9.35
N SER A 154 -9.72 -24.84 -9.86
CA SER A 154 -11.03 -24.16 -9.93
C SER A 154 -11.71 -23.98 -8.56
N PHE A 155 -10.94 -23.64 -7.54
CA PHE A 155 -11.47 -23.20 -6.25
C PHE A 155 -11.45 -21.67 -6.14
N VAL A 156 -12.48 -21.12 -5.54
CA VAL A 156 -12.61 -19.69 -5.27
C VAL A 156 -11.93 -19.36 -3.95
N THR A 157 -10.93 -18.52 -3.98
CA THR A 157 -10.22 -18.06 -2.78
C THR A 157 -10.99 -16.94 -2.09
N VAL A 158 -11.17 -17.05 -0.76
CA VAL A 158 -11.77 -16.03 0.10
C VAL A 158 -10.73 -15.60 1.13
N PRO A 159 -9.91 -14.59 0.84
CA PRO A 159 -8.92 -14.08 1.79
C PRO A 159 -9.60 -13.28 2.90
N LEU A 160 -9.23 -13.57 4.15
CA LEU A 160 -9.67 -12.81 5.30
C LEU A 160 -8.56 -11.86 5.77
N TYR A 161 -8.91 -10.61 6.03
CA TYR A 161 -7.96 -9.66 6.62
C TYR A 161 -7.67 -10.04 8.08
N SER A 162 -6.40 -10.04 8.45
CA SER A 162 -5.96 -10.25 9.82
C SER A 162 -6.43 -9.17 10.81
N THR A 163 -6.91 -8.06 10.29
CA THR A 163 -7.44 -6.90 11.04
C THR A 163 -8.96 -6.91 11.19
N PHE A 164 -9.66 -7.89 10.63
CA PHE A 164 -11.10 -8.02 10.82
C PHE A 164 -11.42 -8.40 12.27
N GLY A 165 -12.42 -7.72 12.86
CA GLY A 165 -13.02 -8.14 14.11
C GLY A 165 -13.88 -9.39 13.95
N ASP A 166 -14.23 -10.01 15.05
CA ASP A 166 -14.97 -11.29 15.10
C ASP A 166 -16.28 -11.25 14.33
N GLU A 167 -17.04 -10.17 14.44
CA GLU A 167 -18.31 -9.98 13.73
C GLU A 167 -18.11 -10.02 12.20
N ALA A 168 -17.10 -9.35 11.69
CA ALA A 168 -16.77 -9.35 10.28
C ALA A 168 -16.34 -10.74 9.80
N ILE A 169 -15.50 -11.44 10.57
CA ILE A 169 -15.05 -12.79 10.24
C ILE A 169 -16.26 -13.76 10.20
N VAL A 170 -17.11 -13.72 11.21
CA VAL A 170 -18.32 -14.55 11.29
C VAL A 170 -19.27 -14.26 10.14
N HIS A 171 -19.43 -12.98 9.78
CA HIS A 171 -20.23 -12.58 8.62
C HIS A 171 -19.67 -13.21 7.33
N VAL A 172 -18.38 -13.08 7.04
CA VAL A 172 -17.74 -13.64 5.84
C VAL A 172 -17.92 -15.16 5.76
N ILE A 173 -17.67 -15.87 6.87
CA ILE A 173 -17.81 -17.33 6.91
C ILE A 173 -19.27 -17.75 6.68
N ASN A 174 -20.23 -17.03 7.26
CA ASN A 174 -21.66 -17.35 7.11
C ASN A 174 -22.17 -17.03 5.71
N GLU A 175 -21.82 -15.89 5.15
CA GLU A 175 -22.27 -15.45 3.83
C GLU A 175 -21.72 -16.35 2.73
N THR A 176 -20.43 -16.69 2.76
CA THR A 176 -19.79 -17.58 1.78
C THR A 176 -20.09 -19.04 2.01
N GLY A 177 -20.49 -19.42 3.22
CA GLY A 177 -20.64 -20.82 3.62
C GLY A 177 -19.32 -21.59 3.65
N LEU A 178 -18.22 -20.91 3.97
CA LEU A 178 -16.89 -21.50 4.10
C LEU A 178 -16.90 -22.69 5.06
N LYS A 179 -16.30 -23.79 4.63
CA LYS A 179 -16.11 -24.99 5.44
C LYS A 179 -14.65 -25.37 5.59
N ILE A 180 -13.77 -24.92 4.67
CA ILE A 180 -12.32 -25.12 4.73
C ILE A 180 -11.65 -23.76 4.89
N ILE A 181 -10.71 -23.69 5.82
CA ILE A 181 -9.90 -22.50 6.03
C ILE A 181 -8.43 -22.87 6.29
N VAL A 182 -7.54 -22.17 5.59
CA VAL A 182 -6.09 -22.22 5.81
C VAL A 182 -5.72 -21.12 6.78
N CYS A 183 -5.21 -21.46 7.96
CA CYS A 183 -4.83 -20.52 9.01
C CYS A 183 -3.30 -20.45 9.18
N ASP A 184 -2.79 -19.26 9.53
CA ASP A 184 -1.36 -19.09 9.81
C ASP A 184 -0.94 -19.87 11.06
N THR A 185 -1.71 -19.79 12.16
CA THR A 185 -1.38 -20.36 13.47
C THR A 185 -2.53 -21.16 14.06
N ILE A 186 -2.20 -22.03 15.03
CA ILE A 186 -3.19 -22.80 15.80
C ILE A 186 -4.07 -21.87 16.63
N SER A 187 -3.49 -20.82 17.22
CA SER A 187 -4.24 -19.83 17.99
C SER A 187 -5.37 -19.19 17.18
N GLN A 188 -5.13 -18.86 15.90
CA GLN A 188 -6.17 -18.37 15.00
C GLN A 188 -7.26 -19.42 14.74
N ALA A 189 -6.87 -20.68 14.50
CA ALA A 189 -7.83 -21.76 14.29
C ALA A 189 -8.69 -22.03 15.53
N CYS A 190 -8.09 -22.04 16.73
CA CYS A 190 -8.80 -22.14 18.01
C CYS A 190 -9.82 -21.01 18.18
N HIS A 191 -9.40 -19.77 17.87
CA HIS A 191 -10.27 -18.61 17.95
C HIS A 191 -11.47 -18.72 16.98
N LEU A 192 -11.20 -19.05 15.72
CA LEU A 192 -12.25 -19.26 14.71
C LEU A 192 -13.22 -20.39 15.09
N ASN A 193 -12.71 -21.47 15.66
CA ASN A 193 -13.54 -22.59 16.11
C ASN A 193 -14.48 -22.17 17.26
N LYS A 194 -14.03 -21.27 18.14
CA LYS A 194 -14.85 -20.73 19.25
C LYS A 194 -15.96 -19.79 18.75
N ILE A 195 -15.62 -18.85 17.85
CA ILE A 195 -16.60 -17.84 17.37
C ILE A 195 -17.56 -18.38 16.32
N ASN A 196 -17.21 -19.49 15.61
CA ASN A 196 -18.03 -20.06 14.54
C ASN A 196 -17.96 -21.59 14.45
N SER A 197 -18.16 -22.29 15.58
CA SER A 197 -17.95 -23.75 15.75
C SER A 197 -18.79 -24.66 14.83
N HIS A 198 -19.84 -24.15 14.18
CA HIS A 198 -20.79 -24.99 13.45
C HIS A 198 -20.58 -25.01 11.93
N LYS A 199 -19.87 -24.02 11.37
CA LYS A 199 -19.71 -23.87 9.91
C LYS A 199 -18.42 -24.46 9.38
N LEU A 200 -17.30 -24.15 10.00
CA LEU A 200 -16.00 -24.66 9.58
C LEU A 200 -15.86 -26.14 9.90
N LYS A 201 -15.41 -26.92 8.93
CA LYS A 201 -15.24 -28.40 9.02
C LYS A 201 -13.78 -28.81 8.91
N VAL A 202 -12.94 -27.97 8.32
CA VAL A 202 -11.54 -28.27 8.09
C VAL A 202 -10.68 -27.04 8.36
N PHE A 203 -9.68 -27.22 9.19
CA PHE A 203 -8.60 -26.27 9.41
C PHE A 203 -7.30 -26.84 8.86
N ILE A 204 -6.57 -26.05 8.09
CA ILE A 204 -5.24 -26.37 7.57
C ILE A 204 -4.28 -25.34 8.16
N ILE A 205 -3.30 -25.77 8.94
CA ILE A 205 -2.40 -24.90 9.70
C ILE A 205 -1.07 -24.74 8.98
N MET A 206 -0.72 -23.50 8.65
CA MET A 206 0.56 -23.17 7.96
C MET A 206 1.76 -23.26 8.89
N LYS A 207 1.61 -22.84 10.16
CA LYS A 207 2.66 -22.84 11.20
C LYS A 207 2.17 -23.60 12.43
N PRO A 208 2.22 -24.95 12.42
CA PRO A 208 1.89 -25.74 13.59
C PRO A 208 2.94 -25.51 14.69
N ASP A 209 2.50 -25.60 15.94
CA ASP A 209 3.32 -25.58 17.14
C ASP A 209 3.00 -26.77 18.06
N ASN A 210 3.55 -26.80 19.24
CA ASN A 210 3.39 -27.90 20.21
C ASN A 210 1.94 -28.05 20.73
N THR A 211 1.06 -27.09 20.47
CA THR A 211 -0.37 -27.15 20.86
C THR A 211 -1.25 -27.85 19.82
N PHE A 212 -0.68 -28.22 18.65
CA PHE A 212 -1.44 -28.83 17.54
C PHE A 212 -2.19 -30.12 17.97
N GLU A 213 -1.51 -31.05 18.64
CA GLU A 213 -2.12 -32.31 19.08
C GLU A 213 -3.17 -32.11 20.19
N SER A 214 -2.97 -31.09 21.04
CA SER A 214 -3.96 -30.73 22.05
C SER A 214 -5.24 -30.19 21.41
N PHE A 215 -5.09 -29.26 20.47
CA PHE A 215 -6.22 -28.69 19.73
C PHE A 215 -6.95 -29.75 18.89
N LYS A 216 -6.21 -30.69 18.31
CA LYS A 216 -6.78 -31.84 17.56
C LYS A 216 -7.69 -32.71 18.43
N LYS A 217 -7.31 -32.92 19.71
CA LYS A 217 -8.11 -33.65 20.70
C LYS A 217 -9.34 -32.87 21.19
N GLU A 218 -9.23 -31.54 21.26
CA GLU A 218 -10.33 -30.66 21.67
C GLU A 218 -11.38 -30.47 20.57
N CYS A 219 -10.99 -30.65 19.29
CA CYS A 219 -11.91 -30.55 18.17
C CYS A 219 -12.92 -31.73 18.24
N SER A 220 -14.18 -31.42 17.96
CA SER A 220 -15.22 -32.45 17.83
C SER A 220 -14.89 -33.37 16.65
N ASP A 221 -15.40 -34.59 16.65
CA ASP A 221 -15.26 -35.58 15.55
C ASP A 221 -15.74 -35.03 14.18
N LYS A 222 -16.47 -33.92 14.19
CA LYS A 222 -16.97 -33.23 12.99
C LYS A 222 -15.99 -32.23 12.37
N VAL A 223 -14.86 -31.94 13.03
CA VAL A 223 -13.83 -30.98 12.58
C VAL A 223 -12.54 -31.74 12.31
N ARG A 224 -12.03 -31.60 11.09
CA ARG A 224 -10.74 -32.15 10.67
C ARG A 224 -9.65 -31.15 10.77
N LEU A 225 -8.51 -31.49 11.34
CA LEU A 225 -7.34 -30.63 11.46
C LEU A 225 -6.16 -31.25 10.71
N PHE A 226 -5.52 -30.48 9.87
CA PHE A 226 -4.33 -30.85 9.11
C PHE A 226 -3.25 -29.79 9.25
N THR A 227 -1.99 -30.20 9.20
CA THR A 227 -0.89 -29.30 8.89
C THR A 227 -0.81 -29.07 7.37
N PHE A 228 -0.16 -28.00 6.96
CA PHE A 228 0.07 -27.74 5.54
C PHE A 228 0.91 -28.85 4.89
N GLU A 229 1.89 -29.37 5.63
CA GLU A 229 2.75 -30.48 5.21
C GLU A 229 1.96 -31.78 5.03
N GLU A 230 1.06 -32.15 5.95
CA GLU A 230 0.16 -33.31 5.78
C GLU A 230 -0.70 -33.17 4.52
N MET A 231 -1.11 -31.96 4.15
CA MET A 231 -1.84 -31.75 2.89
C MET A 231 -0.95 -32.01 1.67
N LEU A 232 0.31 -31.56 1.70
CA LEU A 232 1.25 -31.85 0.61
C LEU A 232 1.48 -33.36 0.45
N GLU A 233 1.72 -34.09 1.54
CA GLU A 233 1.92 -35.56 1.55
C GLU A 233 0.69 -36.30 1.01
N LYS A 234 -0.52 -35.92 1.43
CA LYS A 234 -1.77 -36.45 0.92
C LYS A 234 -1.93 -36.25 -0.57
N GLY A 235 -1.57 -35.07 -1.08
CA GLY A 235 -1.64 -34.78 -2.51
C GLY A 235 -0.57 -35.49 -3.32
N CYS A 236 0.61 -35.72 -2.75
CA CYS A 236 1.62 -36.57 -3.35
C CYS A 236 1.14 -38.03 -3.54
N THR A 237 0.48 -38.57 -2.51
CA THR A 237 -0.06 -39.95 -2.55
C THR A 237 -1.27 -40.08 -3.48
N ASN A 238 -2.13 -39.08 -3.54
CA ASN A 238 -3.37 -39.07 -4.32
C ASN A 238 -3.34 -37.93 -5.36
N TRP A 239 -2.37 -37.98 -6.26
CA TRP A 239 -2.21 -36.94 -7.27
C TRP A 239 -3.39 -36.89 -8.24
N LEU A 240 -3.88 -35.70 -8.51
CA LEU A 240 -4.93 -35.38 -9.47
C LEU A 240 -4.44 -34.30 -10.44
N PRO A 241 -4.84 -34.36 -11.74
CA PRO A 241 -4.47 -33.32 -12.70
C PRO A 241 -5.14 -31.98 -12.36
N GLU A 242 -4.52 -30.89 -12.80
CA GLU A 242 -5.08 -29.55 -12.73
C GLU A 242 -6.46 -29.50 -13.41
N LYS A 243 -7.36 -28.69 -12.87
CA LYS A 243 -8.65 -28.40 -13.46
C LYS A 243 -8.66 -26.94 -13.89
N VAL A 244 -8.49 -26.71 -15.19
CA VAL A 244 -8.47 -25.34 -15.76
C VAL A 244 -9.86 -24.71 -15.57
N PRO A 245 -9.98 -23.54 -14.91
CA PRO A 245 -11.25 -22.84 -14.77
C PRO A 245 -11.64 -22.13 -16.07
N ASP A 246 -12.94 -21.81 -16.21
CA ASP A 246 -13.42 -20.91 -17.25
C ASP A 246 -13.05 -19.44 -16.88
N GLY A 247 -12.92 -18.59 -17.91
CA GLY A 247 -12.62 -17.17 -17.70
C GLY A 247 -13.71 -16.43 -16.91
N ASP A 248 -14.95 -16.83 -17.05
CA ASP A 248 -16.10 -16.22 -16.38
C ASP A 248 -16.37 -16.86 -14.99
N ASP A 249 -15.68 -17.94 -14.64
CA ASP A 249 -15.71 -18.52 -13.28
C ASP A 249 -15.09 -17.55 -12.25
N LEU A 250 -15.63 -17.56 -11.02
CA LEU A 250 -15.02 -16.82 -9.91
C LEU A 250 -13.66 -17.42 -9.56
N CYS A 251 -12.66 -16.56 -9.41
CA CYS A 251 -11.36 -16.94 -8.85
C CYS A 251 -11.20 -16.48 -7.39
N MET A 252 -11.88 -15.40 -7.02
CA MET A 252 -11.70 -14.78 -5.70
C MET A 252 -12.92 -13.98 -5.27
N ILE A 253 -13.17 -13.92 -3.95
CA ILE A 253 -14.09 -12.96 -3.33
C ILE A 253 -13.30 -12.12 -2.33
N LEU A 254 -13.11 -10.83 -2.65
CA LEU A 254 -12.37 -9.89 -1.81
C LEU A 254 -13.34 -9.08 -0.95
N TYR A 255 -13.23 -9.20 0.36
CA TYR A 255 -14.08 -8.45 1.27
C TYR A 255 -13.51 -7.06 1.54
N THR A 256 -14.33 -6.02 1.35
CA THR A 256 -13.97 -4.62 1.63
C THR A 256 -14.76 -4.12 2.83
N SER A 257 -14.10 -3.34 3.70
CA SER A 257 -14.80 -2.62 4.76
C SER A 257 -15.68 -1.55 4.15
N GLY A 258 -17.00 -1.69 4.26
CA GLY A 258 -17.94 -0.61 3.97
C GLY A 258 -17.74 0.54 4.98
N SER A 259 -17.97 1.78 4.54
CA SER A 259 -17.84 2.99 5.39
C SER A 259 -18.75 2.97 6.65
N LEU A 260 -19.82 2.19 6.62
CA LEU A 260 -20.78 2.01 7.73
C LEU A 260 -21.40 0.60 7.62
N GLY A 261 -20.79 -0.43 8.20
CA GLY A 261 -21.40 -1.76 8.26
C GLY A 261 -20.47 -2.94 8.05
N LEU A 262 -21.07 -4.12 7.91
CA LEU A 262 -20.36 -5.37 7.64
C LEU A 262 -19.63 -5.34 6.28
N PRO A 263 -18.49 -6.02 6.14
CA PRO A 263 -17.73 -6.03 4.89
C PRO A 263 -18.53 -6.67 3.74
N LYS A 264 -18.31 -6.18 2.52
CA LYS A 264 -18.96 -6.66 1.29
C LYS A 264 -18.00 -7.50 0.47
N GLY A 265 -18.45 -8.64 -0.02
CA GLY A 265 -17.66 -9.56 -0.84
C GLY A 265 -17.65 -9.18 -2.32
N VAL A 266 -16.58 -8.59 -2.81
CA VAL A 266 -16.38 -8.23 -4.22
C VAL A 266 -16.05 -9.49 -5.02
N MET A 267 -16.90 -9.87 -5.98
CA MET A 267 -16.73 -11.07 -6.82
C MET A 267 -15.80 -10.78 -8.00
N ILE A 268 -14.69 -11.51 -8.07
CA ILE A 268 -13.67 -11.39 -9.12
C ILE A 268 -13.65 -12.66 -9.96
N THR A 269 -13.85 -12.52 -11.28
CA THR A 269 -13.71 -13.62 -12.24
C THR A 269 -12.25 -13.80 -12.67
N ASN A 270 -11.91 -14.97 -13.20
CA ASN A 270 -10.58 -15.21 -13.80
C ASN A 270 -10.26 -14.20 -14.90
N LYS A 271 -11.22 -13.88 -15.74
CA LYS A 271 -11.10 -12.89 -16.82
C LYS A 271 -10.83 -11.47 -16.33
N ALA A 272 -11.54 -11.04 -15.27
CA ALA A 272 -11.31 -9.73 -14.65
C ALA A 272 -9.90 -9.65 -14.04
N TYR A 273 -9.49 -10.70 -13.31
CA TYR A 273 -8.17 -10.79 -12.71
C TYR A 273 -7.05 -10.76 -13.76
N LEU A 274 -7.20 -11.51 -14.86
CA LEU A 274 -6.23 -11.52 -15.95
C LEU A 274 -6.16 -10.19 -16.71
N ASN A 275 -7.28 -9.47 -16.86
CA ASN A 275 -7.26 -8.13 -17.45
C ASN A 275 -6.48 -7.15 -16.55
N ALA A 276 -6.72 -7.17 -15.23
CA ALA A 276 -5.96 -6.34 -14.28
C ALA A 276 -4.45 -6.67 -14.32
N ALA A 277 -4.10 -7.95 -14.44
CA ALA A 277 -2.72 -8.38 -14.63
C ALA A 277 -2.10 -7.79 -15.89
N LYS A 278 -2.81 -7.87 -17.02
CA LYS A 278 -2.36 -7.31 -18.31
C LYS A 278 -2.14 -5.80 -18.22
N LEU A 279 -3.00 -5.07 -17.50
CA LEU A 279 -2.84 -3.63 -17.27
C LEU A 279 -1.56 -3.33 -16.46
N THR A 280 -1.30 -4.13 -15.42
CA THR A 280 -0.10 -3.97 -14.59
C THR A 280 1.19 -4.27 -15.36
N ILE A 281 1.18 -5.32 -16.18
CA ILE A 281 2.31 -5.66 -17.06
C ILE A 281 2.50 -4.58 -18.12
N SER A 282 1.39 -4.09 -18.74
CA SER A 282 1.45 -2.99 -19.71
C SER A 282 2.06 -1.73 -19.12
N LEU A 283 1.72 -1.38 -17.88
CA LEU A 283 2.31 -0.23 -17.20
C LEU A 283 3.83 -0.38 -17.04
N ALA A 284 4.32 -1.58 -16.70
CA ALA A 284 5.74 -1.84 -16.58
C ALA A 284 6.46 -1.72 -17.95
N GLU A 285 5.89 -2.31 -19.01
CA GLU A 285 6.46 -2.28 -20.36
C GLU A 285 6.44 -0.87 -20.97
N GLU A 286 5.33 -0.14 -20.84
CA GLU A 286 5.21 1.25 -21.33
C GLU A 286 6.24 2.18 -20.66
N ASN A 287 6.49 1.99 -19.37
CA ASN A 287 7.51 2.72 -18.65
C ASN A 287 8.93 2.19 -18.89
N HIS A 288 9.11 1.25 -19.80
CA HIS A 288 10.40 0.60 -20.05
C HIS A 288 11.07 0.08 -18.77
N PHE A 289 10.24 -0.37 -17.82
CA PHE A 289 10.73 -0.92 -16.57
C PHE A 289 11.31 -2.31 -16.80
N SER A 290 12.62 -2.45 -16.61
CA SER A 290 13.27 -3.76 -16.76
C SER A 290 12.72 -4.73 -15.70
N THR A 291 12.12 -5.80 -16.18
CA THR A 291 11.66 -6.92 -15.35
C THR A 291 12.74 -7.97 -15.12
N GLU A 292 13.94 -7.80 -15.68
CA GLU A 292 15.09 -8.65 -15.41
C GLU A 292 15.54 -8.53 -13.95
N ASP A 293 15.82 -9.67 -13.32
CA ASP A 293 16.22 -9.81 -11.92
C ASP A 293 15.27 -9.06 -10.97
N LEU A 294 13.98 -9.18 -11.23
CA LEU A 294 12.93 -8.53 -10.45
C LEU A 294 12.87 -9.16 -9.05
N SER A 295 12.91 -8.32 -8.05
CA SER A 295 12.80 -8.72 -6.64
C SER A 295 11.76 -7.85 -5.94
N HIS A 296 10.81 -8.49 -5.30
CA HIS A 296 9.75 -7.88 -4.51
C HIS A 296 9.81 -8.36 -3.06
N VAL A 297 9.40 -7.53 -2.11
CA VAL A 297 9.14 -7.92 -0.72
C VAL A 297 7.66 -7.76 -0.45
N SER A 298 6.98 -8.86 -0.17
CA SER A 298 5.55 -8.92 0.09
C SER A 298 5.25 -8.45 1.52
N PHE A 299 4.69 -7.26 1.66
CA PHE A 299 4.38 -6.66 2.97
C PHE A 299 2.98 -6.03 3.06
N LEU A 300 2.38 -5.61 1.94
CA LEU A 300 0.97 -5.24 1.92
C LEU A 300 0.12 -6.52 2.04
N PRO A 301 -1.08 -6.44 2.65
CA PRO A 301 -1.90 -7.65 2.82
C PRO A 301 -2.22 -8.34 1.49
N LEU A 302 -2.03 -9.65 1.41
CA LEU A 302 -2.43 -10.46 0.24
C LEU A 302 -3.95 -10.53 0.03
N SER A 303 -4.74 -10.14 1.02
CA SER A 303 -6.18 -9.89 0.89
C SER A 303 -6.50 -8.59 0.13
N HIS A 304 -5.51 -7.76 -0.22
CA HIS A 304 -5.68 -6.49 -0.93
C HIS A 304 -5.23 -6.59 -2.39
N THR A 305 -6.00 -5.97 -3.31
CA THR A 305 -5.75 -5.98 -4.77
C THR A 305 -4.36 -5.48 -5.16
N MET A 306 -3.82 -4.48 -4.47
CA MET A 306 -2.50 -3.92 -4.78
C MET A 306 -1.38 -4.95 -4.60
N GLU A 307 -1.38 -5.72 -3.51
CA GLU A 307 -0.39 -6.77 -3.30
C GLU A 307 -0.58 -7.92 -4.30
N GLN A 308 -1.84 -8.28 -4.58
CA GLN A 308 -2.16 -9.30 -5.59
C GLN A 308 -1.55 -8.97 -6.95
N LEU A 309 -1.73 -7.74 -7.44
CA LEU A 309 -1.22 -7.29 -8.73
C LEU A 309 0.31 -7.17 -8.74
N THR A 310 0.90 -6.73 -7.62
CA THR A 310 2.35 -6.61 -7.47
C THR A 310 3.03 -7.98 -7.51
N MET A 311 2.48 -8.93 -6.76
CA MET A 311 2.98 -10.31 -6.78
C MET A 311 2.83 -10.96 -8.16
N MET A 312 1.72 -10.70 -8.86
CA MET A 312 1.52 -11.18 -10.22
C MET A 312 2.59 -10.68 -11.18
N LEU A 313 2.93 -9.39 -11.14
CA LEU A 313 3.99 -8.83 -11.98
C LEU A 313 5.32 -9.52 -11.68
N ALA A 314 5.64 -9.73 -10.41
CA ALA A 314 6.85 -10.43 -10.00
C ALA A 314 6.87 -11.88 -10.52
N MET A 315 5.79 -12.64 -10.33
CA MET A 315 5.69 -14.02 -10.79
C MET A 315 5.72 -14.13 -12.32
N PHE A 316 4.95 -13.30 -13.04
CA PHE A 316 4.94 -13.27 -14.50
C PHE A 316 6.34 -13.04 -15.09
N SER A 317 7.12 -12.19 -14.45
CA SER A 317 8.48 -11.84 -14.86
C SER A 317 9.52 -12.93 -14.52
N GLY A 318 9.15 -13.96 -13.78
CA GLY A 318 10.10 -14.96 -13.25
C GLY A 318 10.99 -14.39 -12.15
N GLY A 319 10.52 -13.34 -11.46
CA GLY A 319 11.20 -12.66 -10.37
C GLY A 319 11.11 -13.40 -9.04
N ARG A 320 11.79 -12.89 -8.02
CA ARG A 320 11.80 -13.49 -6.68
C ARG A 320 11.03 -12.63 -5.69
N ILE A 321 10.38 -13.27 -4.72
CA ILE A 321 9.53 -12.63 -3.72
C ILE A 321 9.98 -13.03 -2.33
N GLY A 322 10.37 -12.05 -1.52
CA GLY A 322 10.67 -12.21 -0.10
C GLY A 322 9.43 -11.96 0.76
N PHE A 323 9.29 -12.68 1.86
CA PHE A 323 8.22 -12.47 2.84
C PHE A 323 8.79 -11.98 4.16
N LEU A 324 8.06 -11.06 4.83
CA LEU A 324 8.51 -10.47 6.09
C LEU A 324 8.76 -11.54 7.17
N THR A 325 9.79 -11.29 7.97
CA THR A 325 10.21 -12.18 9.06
C THR A 325 9.24 -12.07 10.24
N ASP A 326 8.96 -10.84 10.70
CA ASP A 326 8.18 -10.60 11.93
C ASP A 326 7.15 -9.46 11.76
N GLY A 327 6.50 -9.40 10.60
CA GLY A 327 5.50 -8.38 10.31
C GLY A 327 6.11 -7.03 9.90
N ILE A 328 5.31 -5.96 10.02
CA ILE A 328 5.68 -4.63 9.49
C ILE A 328 6.82 -3.96 10.28
N GLU A 329 7.07 -4.39 11.50
CA GLU A 329 8.16 -3.91 12.35
C GLU A 329 9.52 -4.26 11.76
N SER A 330 9.63 -5.41 11.11
CA SER A 330 10.86 -5.91 10.48
C SER A 330 11.10 -5.38 9.06
N LEU A 331 10.20 -4.58 8.50
CA LEU A 331 10.17 -4.21 7.10
C LEU A 331 11.51 -3.71 6.55
N PHE A 332 12.19 -2.81 7.25
CA PHE A 332 13.44 -2.23 6.76
C PHE A 332 14.63 -3.19 6.87
N ASP A 333 14.61 -4.08 7.85
CA ASP A 333 15.62 -5.14 7.98
C ASP A 333 15.45 -6.17 6.89
N ASP A 334 14.21 -6.57 6.60
CA ASP A 334 13.90 -7.45 5.49
C ASP A 334 14.20 -6.80 4.13
N PHE A 335 13.92 -5.49 3.96
CA PHE A 335 14.28 -4.77 2.72
C PHE A 335 15.79 -4.76 2.49
N ARG A 336 16.61 -4.56 3.54
CA ARG A 336 18.07 -4.62 3.42
C ARG A 336 18.59 -5.98 2.98
N ASP A 337 17.94 -7.07 3.44
CA ASP A 337 18.38 -8.43 3.16
C ASP A 337 17.84 -8.97 1.83
N PHE A 338 16.56 -8.76 1.52
CA PHE A 338 15.93 -9.19 0.27
C PHE A 338 16.29 -8.30 -0.93
N LYS A 339 16.65 -7.04 -0.68
CA LYS A 339 17.07 -6.05 -1.69
C LYS A 339 16.07 -5.94 -2.85
N PRO A 340 14.84 -5.45 -2.60
CA PRO A 340 13.83 -5.33 -3.64
C PRO A 340 14.28 -4.38 -4.75
N THR A 341 13.84 -4.67 -5.97
CA THR A 341 14.07 -3.81 -7.14
C THR A 341 12.86 -2.91 -7.41
N PHE A 342 11.69 -3.33 -6.95
CA PHE A 342 10.49 -2.51 -6.94
C PHE A 342 9.58 -2.92 -5.78
N PHE A 343 8.67 -2.05 -5.38
CA PHE A 343 7.60 -2.37 -4.44
C PHE A 343 6.43 -1.41 -4.60
N CYS A 344 5.25 -1.89 -4.23
CA CYS A 344 4.08 -1.04 -4.04
C CYS A 344 4.06 -0.51 -2.61
N SER A 345 3.61 0.72 -2.45
CA SER A 345 3.56 1.40 -1.16
C SER A 345 2.25 2.15 -0.99
N VAL A 346 1.90 2.38 0.25
CA VAL A 346 0.88 3.36 0.62
C VAL A 346 1.56 4.67 1.02
N PRO A 347 0.94 5.83 0.80
CA PRO A 347 1.51 7.15 1.12
C PRO A 347 2.05 7.24 2.55
N ARG A 348 1.37 6.65 3.51
CA ARG A 348 1.78 6.66 4.92
C ARG A 348 3.20 6.12 5.16
N LEU A 349 3.60 5.06 4.45
CA LEU A 349 4.97 4.54 4.55
C LEU A 349 5.98 5.54 3.98
N LEU A 350 5.67 6.16 2.84
CA LEU A 350 6.53 7.16 2.20
C LEU A 350 6.66 8.44 3.05
N VAL A 351 5.58 8.90 3.67
CA VAL A 351 5.60 10.00 4.65
C VAL A 351 6.50 9.66 5.83
N ARG A 352 6.41 8.44 6.38
CA ARG A 352 7.28 7.99 7.48
C ARG A 352 8.76 8.00 7.09
N LEU A 353 9.08 7.57 5.88
CA LEU A 353 10.43 7.63 5.31
C LEU A 353 10.91 9.08 5.19
N TYR A 354 10.09 9.97 4.63
CA TYR A 354 10.36 11.40 4.50
C TYR A 354 10.65 12.04 5.86
N MET A 355 9.79 11.81 6.86
CA MET A 355 9.95 12.37 8.20
C MET A 355 11.23 11.88 8.90
N ASN A 356 11.59 10.61 8.75
CA ASN A 356 12.82 10.06 9.33
C ASN A 356 14.07 10.71 8.73
N PHE A 357 14.09 10.94 7.42
CA PHE A 357 15.19 11.65 6.75
C PHE A 357 15.23 13.15 7.15
N SER A 358 14.08 13.81 7.12
CA SER A 358 13.97 15.24 7.45
C SER A 358 14.55 15.55 8.81
N LYS A 359 14.31 14.70 9.82
CA LYS A 359 14.92 14.86 11.16
C LYS A 359 16.43 14.83 11.13
N LYS A 360 17.02 13.92 10.35
CA LYS A 360 18.47 13.77 10.26
C LYS A 360 19.13 14.98 9.60
N VAL A 361 18.47 15.52 8.56
CA VAL A 361 18.99 16.64 7.77
C VAL A 361 18.69 17.99 8.43
N HIS A 362 17.51 18.15 9.04
CA HIS A 362 17.08 19.42 9.64
C HIS A 362 17.81 19.77 10.94
N SER A 363 18.53 18.83 11.55
CA SER A 363 19.34 19.11 12.75
C SER A 363 20.47 20.15 12.53
N LYS A 364 20.88 20.35 11.26
CA LYS A 364 21.97 21.28 10.90
C LYS A 364 21.54 22.18 9.73
N PRO A 365 21.37 23.49 9.91
CA PRO A 365 20.83 24.40 8.90
C PRO A 365 21.59 24.41 7.56
N ILE A 366 22.92 24.28 7.61
CA ILE A 366 23.75 24.24 6.39
C ILE A 366 23.48 22.97 5.60
N ILE A 367 23.43 21.82 6.28
CA ILE A 367 23.14 20.51 5.63
C ILE A 367 21.75 20.54 4.98
N ARG A 368 20.75 21.09 5.69
CA ARG A 368 19.40 21.27 5.17
C ARG A 368 19.41 22.04 3.83
N LYS A 369 20.09 23.22 3.76
CA LYS A 369 20.18 24.01 2.53
C LYS A 369 20.87 23.27 1.40
N VAL A 370 21.96 22.56 1.68
CA VAL A 370 22.71 21.78 0.68
C VAL A 370 21.88 20.61 0.15
N CYS A 371 21.22 19.85 1.02
CA CYS A 371 20.33 18.75 0.62
C CYS A 371 19.14 19.28 -0.18
N GLN A 372 18.52 20.39 0.23
CA GLN A 372 17.41 21.00 -0.51
C GLN A 372 17.82 21.47 -1.91
N TYR A 373 18.99 22.08 -2.04
CA TYR A 373 19.55 22.46 -3.34
C TYR A 373 19.71 21.23 -4.25
N GLU A 374 20.30 20.13 -3.73
CA GLU A 374 20.49 18.90 -4.52
C GLU A 374 19.17 18.23 -4.87
N ILE A 375 18.17 18.23 -3.98
CA ILE A 375 16.81 17.73 -4.25
C ILE A 375 16.19 18.53 -5.41
N ASN A 376 16.21 19.86 -5.34
CA ASN A 376 15.66 20.71 -6.39
C ASN A 376 16.36 20.48 -7.74
N LYS A 377 17.70 20.35 -7.73
CA LYS A 377 18.47 20.03 -8.92
C LYS A 377 18.07 18.68 -9.53
N ARG A 378 17.90 17.65 -8.71
CA ARG A 378 17.45 16.33 -9.16
C ARG A 378 16.03 16.35 -9.70
N MET A 379 15.15 17.17 -9.13
CA MET A 379 13.80 17.37 -9.66
C MET A 379 13.83 17.91 -11.09
N GLU A 380 14.69 18.89 -11.39
CA GLU A 380 14.87 19.41 -12.75
C GLU A 380 15.51 18.38 -13.70
N GLU A 381 16.42 17.54 -13.22
CA GLU A 381 16.99 16.43 -13.99
C GLU A 381 15.93 15.38 -14.32
N GLN A 382 15.03 15.06 -13.38
CA GLN A 382 13.94 14.08 -13.54
C GLN A 382 12.92 14.52 -14.60
N LYS A 383 12.63 15.83 -14.73
CA LYS A 383 11.81 16.36 -15.83
C LYS A 383 12.39 16.03 -17.21
N ARG A 384 13.68 15.70 -17.29
CA ARG A 384 14.39 15.25 -18.50
C ARG A 384 14.59 13.72 -18.52
N GLY A 385 13.91 12.99 -17.64
CA GLY A 385 14.05 11.54 -17.51
C GLY A 385 15.38 11.07 -16.93
N ILE A 386 16.14 11.95 -16.24
CA ILE A 386 17.45 11.60 -15.68
C ILE A 386 17.33 11.35 -14.19
N TYR A 387 17.56 10.11 -13.77
CA TYR A 387 17.64 9.69 -12.37
C TYR A 387 19.10 9.35 -12.02
N ARG A 388 19.71 10.19 -11.17
CA ARG A 388 21.14 10.13 -10.88
C ARG A 388 21.43 9.61 -9.49
N ARG A 389 22.32 8.61 -9.37
CA ARG A 389 22.78 8.00 -8.11
C ARG A 389 24.26 8.27 -7.86
N ASN A 390 24.71 9.51 -8.04
CA ASN A 390 26.10 9.91 -7.91
C ASN A 390 26.22 11.32 -7.32
N GLY A 391 27.43 11.69 -6.97
CA GLY A 391 27.77 12.98 -6.39
C GLY A 391 28.06 12.90 -4.90
N ILE A 392 28.71 13.95 -4.37
CA ILE A 392 29.18 14.00 -2.97
C ILE A 392 27.98 13.99 -2.00
N ILE A 393 26.93 14.73 -2.29
CA ILE A 393 25.72 14.79 -1.45
C ILE A 393 24.99 13.45 -1.47
N ASP A 394 24.97 12.79 -2.62
CA ASP A 394 24.41 11.45 -2.76
C ASP A 394 25.15 10.45 -1.87
N PHE A 395 26.47 10.46 -1.92
CA PHE A 395 27.30 9.57 -1.12
C PHE A 395 27.14 9.81 0.38
N LEU A 396 27.13 11.09 0.81
CA LEU A 396 27.11 11.45 2.23
C LEU A 396 25.73 11.33 2.89
N PHE A 397 24.63 11.55 2.14
CA PHE A 397 23.30 11.66 2.73
C PHE A 397 22.25 10.74 2.10
N PHE A 398 22.23 10.58 0.77
CA PHE A 398 21.14 9.87 0.10
C PHE A 398 21.40 8.36 -0.02
N ARG A 399 22.66 7.96 -0.10
CA ARG A 399 23.05 6.55 -0.19
C ARG A 399 22.55 5.75 1.02
N GLU A 400 22.79 6.24 2.23
CA GLU A 400 22.34 5.55 3.45
C GLU A 400 20.82 5.31 3.45
N PHE A 401 20.07 6.29 2.92
CA PHE A 401 18.63 6.17 2.81
C PHE A 401 18.20 5.13 1.78
N ARG A 402 18.90 5.02 0.66
CA ARG A 402 18.67 3.94 -0.30
C ARG A 402 19.04 2.56 0.27
N GLU A 403 20.14 2.47 1.00
CA GLU A 403 20.56 1.22 1.66
C GLU A 403 19.52 0.72 2.68
N LEU A 404 18.76 1.62 3.31
CA LEU A 404 17.63 1.25 4.16
C LEU A 404 16.57 0.43 3.40
N LEU A 405 16.43 0.68 2.10
CA LEU A 405 15.54 -0.06 1.20
C LEU A 405 16.28 -1.12 0.36
N GLY A 406 17.46 -1.55 0.79
CA GLY A 406 18.29 -2.57 0.13
C GLY A 406 19.12 -2.08 -1.06
N GLY A 407 19.14 -0.77 -1.35
CA GLY A 407 20.01 -0.12 -2.36
C GLY A 407 19.66 -0.37 -3.83
N ARG A 408 18.70 -1.27 -4.15
CA ARG A 408 18.42 -1.74 -5.50
C ARG A 408 17.09 -1.26 -6.09
N VAL A 409 16.28 -0.50 -5.35
CA VAL A 409 14.97 -0.02 -5.81
C VAL A 409 15.10 0.79 -7.09
N ARG A 410 14.38 0.40 -8.13
CA ARG A 410 14.36 1.02 -9.47
C ARG A 410 13.05 1.74 -9.76
N ALA A 411 11.95 1.35 -9.12
CA ALA A 411 10.65 2.00 -9.22
C ALA A 411 9.82 1.76 -7.95
N ILE A 412 8.91 2.68 -7.67
CA ILE A 412 7.91 2.56 -6.61
C ILE A 412 6.54 2.86 -7.21
N ILE A 413 5.52 2.11 -6.78
CA ILE A 413 4.13 2.37 -7.08
C ILE A 413 3.46 2.83 -5.79
N SER A 414 2.80 3.97 -5.79
CA SER A 414 2.04 4.51 -4.65
C SER A 414 0.55 4.54 -4.97
N GLY A 415 -0.29 4.01 -4.09
CA GLY A 415 -1.73 3.99 -4.30
C GLY A 415 -2.51 3.90 -2.99
N SER A 416 -3.81 3.69 -3.10
CA SER A 416 -4.82 3.61 -2.03
C SER A 416 -5.21 4.95 -1.41
N SER A 417 -4.38 5.98 -1.47
CA SER A 417 -4.73 7.36 -1.07
C SER A 417 -3.78 8.36 -1.73
N PRO A 418 -4.12 9.66 -1.79
CA PRO A 418 -3.24 10.69 -2.34
C PRO A 418 -1.92 10.80 -1.58
N ILE A 419 -0.86 11.24 -2.25
CA ILE A 419 0.45 11.52 -1.64
C ILE A 419 0.75 13.01 -1.69
N ASP A 420 1.32 13.53 -0.60
CA ASP A 420 1.78 14.92 -0.57
C ASP A 420 2.93 15.16 -1.58
N ARG A 421 2.89 16.31 -2.27
CA ARG A 421 3.87 16.67 -3.29
C ARG A 421 5.30 16.66 -2.78
N ASP A 422 5.53 17.25 -1.61
CA ASP A 422 6.89 17.38 -1.07
C ASP A 422 7.47 16.02 -0.74
N VAL A 423 6.61 15.10 -0.25
CA VAL A 423 6.98 13.69 0.00
C VAL A 423 7.30 13.00 -1.32
N LEU A 424 6.44 13.12 -2.33
CA LEU A 424 6.64 12.49 -3.64
C LEU A 424 7.93 12.96 -4.29
N CYS A 425 8.12 14.28 -4.36
CA CYS A 425 9.32 14.90 -4.90
C CYS A 425 10.59 14.49 -4.17
N PHE A 426 10.52 14.47 -2.84
CA PHE A 426 11.62 14.03 -2.00
C PHE A 426 12.00 12.58 -2.25
N ILE A 427 11.02 11.66 -2.22
CA ILE A 427 11.26 10.23 -2.44
C ILE A 427 11.88 9.99 -3.83
N ARG A 428 11.33 10.61 -4.88
CA ARG A 428 11.89 10.55 -6.24
C ARG A 428 13.35 11.03 -6.27
N ALA A 429 13.65 12.16 -5.64
CA ALA A 429 14.98 12.75 -5.65
C ALA A 429 16.02 11.93 -4.86
N VAL A 430 15.66 11.50 -3.64
CA VAL A 430 16.59 10.81 -2.72
C VAL A 430 16.83 9.37 -3.14
N LEU A 431 15.78 8.65 -3.53
CA LEU A 431 15.92 7.27 -4.01
C LEU A 431 16.43 7.22 -5.46
N SER A 432 16.36 8.33 -6.19
CA SER A 432 16.72 8.44 -7.60
C SER A 432 16.05 7.32 -8.41
N CYS A 433 14.74 7.21 -8.27
CA CYS A 433 13.89 6.31 -9.04
C CYS A 433 12.52 6.95 -9.26
N PRO A 434 11.82 6.56 -10.35
CA PRO A 434 10.45 6.99 -10.57
C PRO A 434 9.51 6.46 -9.48
N VAL A 435 8.51 7.26 -9.15
CA VAL A 435 7.39 6.89 -8.27
C VAL A 435 6.11 7.16 -9.05
N SER A 436 5.37 6.11 -9.39
CA SER A 436 4.07 6.22 -10.08
C SER A 436 2.95 6.23 -9.05
N GLU A 437 2.05 7.21 -9.17
CA GLU A 437 0.78 7.21 -8.45
C GLU A 437 -0.24 6.40 -9.25
N VAL A 438 -1.01 5.55 -8.56
CA VAL A 438 -2.04 4.71 -9.18
C VAL A 438 -3.38 4.91 -8.48
N TYR A 439 -4.45 4.84 -9.27
CA TYR A 439 -5.81 4.93 -8.79
C TYR A 439 -6.62 3.71 -9.23
N GLY A 440 -7.47 3.25 -8.33
CA GLY A 440 -8.45 2.19 -8.50
C GLY A 440 -8.98 1.72 -7.16
N SER A 441 -9.97 0.85 -7.23
CA SER A 441 -10.64 0.26 -6.07
C SER A 441 -10.62 -1.27 -6.15
N THR A 442 -11.17 -1.94 -5.15
CA THR A 442 -11.35 -3.39 -5.21
C THR A 442 -12.39 -3.77 -6.27
N GLU A 443 -13.44 -2.95 -6.45
CA GLU A 443 -14.50 -3.12 -7.42
C GLU A 443 -14.02 -3.00 -8.87
N THR A 444 -12.93 -2.27 -9.12
CA THR A 444 -12.28 -2.15 -10.44
C THR A 444 -11.03 -3.02 -10.58
N LEU A 445 -10.72 -3.80 -9.54
CA LEU A 445 -9.53 -4.64 -9.41
C LEU A 445 -8.23 -3.87 -9.71
N GLY A 446 -8.07 -2.69 -9.11
CA GLY A 446 -6.81 -1.96 -9.05
C GLY A 446 -6.64 -0.91 -10.13
N LEU A 447 -5.81 -1.16 -11.15
CA LEU A 447 -5.20 -0.14 -11.99
C LEU A 447 -6.17 0.49 -13.03
N VAL A 448 -6.81 1.59 -12.66
CA VAL A 448 -7.67 2.41 -13.52
C VAL A 448 -6.91 3.56 -14.17
N CYS A 449 -6.14 4.30 -13.37
CA CYS A 449 -5.24 5.36 -13.83
C CYS A 449 -3.86 5.20 -13.21
N SER A 450 -2.84 5.72 -13.89
CA SER A 450 -1.48 5.77 -13.37
C SER A 450 -0.70 6.94 -13.96
N THR A 451 0.16 7.58 -13.12
CA THR A 451 1.16 8.50 -13.64
C THR A 451 2.28 7.73 -14.33
N MET A 452 2.74 8.24 -15.47
CA MET A 452 3.90 7.70 -16.17
C MET A 452 5.20 8.08 -15.42
N PHE A 453 6.29 7.36 -15.67
CA PHE A 453 7.56 7.64 -15.00
C PHE A 453 8.17 8.99 -15.35
N GLU A 454 7.86 9.53 -16.53
CA GLU A 454 8.26 10.87 -16.96
C GLU A 454 7.38 11.97 -16.37
N ASP A 455 6.19 11.63 -15.93
CA ASP A 455 5.26 12.58 -15.33
C ASP A 455 5.71 12.87 -13.90
N VAL A 456 6.43 13.98 -13.75
CA VAL A 456 6.97 14.40 -12.46
C VAL A 456 6.04 15.35 -11.71
N ASP A 457 4.92 15.72 -12.32
CA ASP A 457 3.91 16.51 -11.65
C ASP A 457 3.25 15.71 -10.54
N ALA A 458 2.63 16.39 -9.61
CA ALA A 458 1.97 15.79 -8.46
C ALA A 458 0.50 16.24 -8.39
N TYR A 459 -0.25 15.68 -7.48
CA TYR A 459 -1.67 15.95 -7.24
C TYR A 459 -2.63 15.44 -8.32
N HIS A 460 -2.25 14.45 -9.09
CA HIS A 460 -3.14 13.74 -9.99
C HIS A 460 -2.73 12.26 -10.10
N VAL A 461 -3.66 11.44 -10.57
CA VAL A 461 -3.44 9.99 -10.73
C VAL A 461 -3.10 9.61 -12.18
N GLY A 462 -2.85 10.61 -13.02
CA GLY A 462 -2.31 10.43 -14.37
C GLY A 462 -3.32 9.99 -15.41
N ALA A 463 -2.81 9.22 -16.38
CA ALA A 463 -3.50 8.78 -17.58
C ALA A 463 -4.39 7.57 -17.31
N ILE A 464 -5.49 7.48 -18.05
CA ILE A 464 -6.36 6.30 -18.06
C ILE A 464 -5.58 5.08 -18.55
N SER A 465 -5.77 3.95 -17.89
CA SER A 465 -5.16 2.67 -18.30
C SER A 465 -5.76 2.14 -19.62
N PRO A 466 -4.98 1.41 -20.43
CA PRO A 466 -5.48 0.87 -21.71
C PRO A 466 -6.74 0.03 -21.55
N GLY A 467 -7.75 0.28 -22.41
CA GLY A 467 -9.03 -0.44 -22.37
C GLY A 467 -9.97 -0.06 -21.23
N VAL A 468 -9.61 0.94 -20.43
CA VAL A 468 -10.47 1.55 -19.42
C VAL A 468 -11.16 2.78 -19.99
N GLN A 469 -12.41 3.02 -19.62
CA GLN A 469 -13.21 4.17 -19.98
C GLN A 469 -13.74 4.85 -18.72
N ILE A 470 -13.72 6.17 -18.70
CA ILE A 470 -14.14 6.98 -17.55
C ILE A 470 -15.07 8.10 -18.01
N LYS A 471 -16.19 8.27 -17.34
CA LYS A 471 -17.05 9.46 -17.42
C LYS A 471 -17.17 10.10 -16.04
N LEU A 472 -17.36 11.42 -15.99
CA LEU A 472 -17.76 12.13 -14.79
C LEU A 472 -19.25 12.41 -14.87
N ILE A 473 -19.96 12.23 -13.76
CA ILE A 473 -21.38 12.51 -13.67
C ILE A 473 -21.67 13.53 -12.57
N ASP A 474 -22.82 14.21 -12.68
CA ASP A 474 -23.28 15.16 -11.68
C ASP A 474 -23.51 14.48 -10.32
N VAL A 475 -23.31 15.23 -9.24
CA VAL A 475 -23.62 14.85 -7.85
C VAL A 475 -24.57 15.91 -7.27
N PRO A 476 -25.88 15.87 -7.62
CA PRO A 476 -26.82 16.93 -7.31
C PRO A 476 -27.03 17.17 -5.82
N GLU A 477 -26.97 16.12 -5.00
CA GLU A 477 -27.07 16.21 -3.53
C GLU A 477 -25.94 17.03 -2.91
N MET A 478 -24.82 17.16 -3.61
CA MET A 478 -23.70 18.02 -3.22
C MET A 478 -23.69 19.35 -3.99
N GLY A 479 -24.58 19.56 -4.96
CA GLY A 479 -24.59 20.72 -5.83
C GLY A 479 -23.39 20.76 -6.78
N ILE A 480 -22.83 19.60 -7.12
CA ILE A 480 -21.71 19.46 -8.07
C ILE A 480 -22.31 19.11 -9.44
N PHE A 481 -22.01 19.93 -10.44
CA PHE A 481 -22.48 19.76 -11.81
C PHE A 481 -21.29 19.81 -12.77
N VAL A 482 -21.11 18.74 -13.55
CA VAL A 482 -19.97 18.59 -14.48
C VAL A 482 -19.89 19.76 -15.46
N SER A 483 -21.03 20.22 -15.96
CA SER A 483 -21.10 21.35 -16.91
C SER A 483 -20.63 22.67 -16.33
N LYS A 484 -20.79 22.89 -15.03
CA LYS A 484 -20.46 24.13 -14.32
C LYS A 484 -19.09 24.05 -13.65
N ASP A 485 -18.87 22.94 -12.93
CA ASP A 485 -17.73 22.80 -12.01
C ASP A 485 -16.56 22.04 -12.65
N GLN A 486 -16.77 21.42 -13.83
CA GLN A 486 -15.84 20.50 -14.51
C GLN A 486 -15.41 19.32 -13.60
N MET A 487 -16.21 19.02 -12.61
CA MET A 487 -16.00 18.05 -11.54
C MET A 487 -17.24 17.18 -11.41
N GLY A 488 -17.05 15.92 -11.07
CA GLY A 488 -18.17 15.00 -10.88
C GLY A 488 -17.74 13.66 -10.31
N GLU A 489 -18.70 12.78 -10.02
CA GLU A 489 -18.42 11.42 -9.62
C GLU A 489 -17.76 10.64 -10.76
N ILE A 490 -16.71 9.91 -10.42
CA ILE A 490 -15.94 9.09 -11.36
C ILE A 490 -16.67 7.76 -11.59
N CYS A 491 -17.11 7.52 -12.83
CA CYS A 491 -17.71 6.26 -13.24
C CYS A 491 -16.78 5.52 -14.20
N ILE A 492 -16.50 4.23 -13.93
CA ILE A 492 -15.43 3.46 -14.57
C ILE A 492 -16.00 2.23 -15.26
N ARG A 493 -15.70 2.07 -16.54
CA ARG A 493 -15.97 0.84 -17.29
C ARG A 493 -14.68 0.18 -17.72
N SER A 494 -14.48 -1.06 -17.28
CA SER A 494 -13.28 -1.87 -17.55
C SER A 494 -13.62 -3.35 -17.58
N LYS A 495 -12.86 -4.13 -18.36
CA LYS A 495 -12.92 -5.59 -18.32
C LYS A 495 -12.39 -6.18 -17.00
N SER A 496 -11.78 -5.35 -16.15
CA SER A 496 -11.32 -5.72 -14.80
C SER A 496 -12.37 -5.44 -13.72
N ASN A 497 -13.53 -4.84 -14.07
CA ASN A 497 -14.57 -4.55 -13.10
C ASN A 497 -15.11 -5.86 -12.48
N MET A 498 -15.54 -5.75 -11.23
CA MET A 498 -16.17 -6.85 -10.48
C MET A 498 -17.41 -7.37 -11.20
N LEU A 499 -17.78 -8.61 -10.91
CA LEU A 499 -19.07 -9.18 -11.32
C LEU A 499 -20.24 -8.60 -10.49
N GLY A 500 -19.97 -8.11 -9.28
CA GLY A 500 -20.94 -7.59 -8.32
C GLY A 500 -20.51 -7.96 -6.89
N TYR A 501 -21.37 -7.63 -5.92
CA TYR A 501 -21.19 -8.06 -4.53
C TYR A 501 -21.87 -9.40 -4.28
N TYR A 502 -21.15 -10.31 -3.65
CA TYR A 502 -21.62 -11.66 -3.37
C TYR A 502 -22.88 -11.65 -2.49
N LYS A 503 -23.97 -12.26 -2.98
CA LYS A 503 -25.29 -12.32 -2.32
C LYS A 503 -25.89 -10.95 -1.94
N ASN A 504 -25.48 -9.88 -2.58
CA ASN A 504 -25.97 -8.53 -2.30
C ASN A 504 -26.31 -7.79 -3.60
N GLN A 505 -27.44 -8.17 -4.21
CA GLN A 505 -27.90 -7.61 -5.48
C GLN A 505 -28.23 -6.12 -5.36
N GLU A 506 -28.87 -5.70 -4.27
CA GLU A 506 -29.24 -4.29 -4.03
C GLU A 506 -27.99 -3.39 -4.08
N LYS A 507 -26.94 -3.77 -3.34
CA LYS A 507 -25.69 -2.99 -3.35
C LYS A 507 -24.92 -3.12 -4.66
N THR A 508 -25.12 -4.19 -5.42
CA THR A 508 -24.53 -4.33 -6.74
C THR A 508 -25.15 -3.33 -7.70
N GLU A 509 -26.48 -3.20 -7.71
CA GLU A 509 -27.23 -2.27 -8.56
C GLU A 509 -26.98 -0.79 -8.19
N GLU A 510 -26.68 -0.49 -6.92
CA GLU A 510 -26.26 0.86 -6.51
C GLU A 510 -24.91 1.27 -7.11
N VAL A 511 -24.01 0.32 -7.36
CA VAL A 511 -22.61 0.59 -7.71
C VAL A 511 -22.29 0.24 -9.17
N LEU A 512 -22.97 -0.73 -9.75
CA LEU A 512 -22.75 -1.17 -11.12
C LEU A 512 -24.00 -0.87 -11.96
N ASP A 513 -23.88 0.10 -12.89
CA ASP A 513 -24.99 0.48 -13.77
C ASP A 513 -25.21 -0.51 -14.93
N SER A 514 -26.33 -0.35 -15.63
CA SER A 514 -26.70 -1.20 -16.79
C SER A 514 -25.77 -1.09 -17.99
N GLU A 515 -24.94 -0.03 -18.05
CA GLU A 515 -23.91 0.16 -19.08
C GLU A 515 -22.56 -0.47 -18.69
N GLY A 516 -22.47 -1.04 -17.50
CA GLY A 516 -21.26 -1.67 -16.95
C GLY A 516 -20.27 -0.69 -16.33
N PHE A 517 -20.70 0.53 -15.97
CA PHE A 517 -19.88 1.46 -15.21
C PHE A 517 -19.99 1.20 -13.72
N VAL A 518 -18.86 1.15 -13.05
CA VAL A 518 -18.77 1.18 -11.60
C VAL A 518 -18.81 2.63 -11.14
N HIS A 519 -19.78 2.98 -10.33
CA HIS A 519 -19.92 4.23 -9.61
C HIS A 519 -19.01 4.17 -8.37
N THR A 520 -17.92 4.95 -8.39
CA THR A 520 -16.87 4.80 -7.37
C THR A 520 -17.18 5.50 -6.06
N GLY A 521 -18.08 6.47 -6.08
CA GLY A 521 -18.26 7.40 -4.97
C GLY A 521 -17.08 8.35 -4.78
N ASP A 522 -16.10 8.37 -5.69
CA ASP A 522 -14.99 9.31 -5.69
C ASP A 522 -15.29 10.48 -6.64
N VAL A 523 -15.01 11.72 -6.24
CA VAL A 523 -15.16 12.91 -7.05
C VAL A 523 -13.84 13.24 -7.71
N GLY A 524 -13.87 13.47 -9.02
CA GLY A 524 -12.70 13.80 -9.82
C GLY A 524 -12.88 15.01 -10.73
N VAL A 525 -11.76 15.50 -11.24
CA VAL A 525 -11.67 16.58 -12.21
C VAL A 525 -10.66 16.25 -13.29
N TRP A 526 -10.95 16.60 -14.53
CA TRP A 526 -9.99 16.49 -15.63
C TRP A 526 -9.06 17.71 -15.65
N LEU A 527 -7.77 17.45 -15.67
CA LEU A 527 -6.77 18.49 -15.90
C LEU A 527 -6.70 18.84 -17.40
N LYS A 528 -6.07 20.00 -17.73
CA LYS A 528 -5.95 20.48 -19.11
C LYS A 528 -5.26 19.49 -20.06
N ASN A 529 -4.31 18.71 -19.54
CA ASN A 529 -3.60 17.66 -20.27
C ASN A 529 -4.36 16.33 -20.32
N GLY A 530 -5.61 16.27 -19.84
CA GLY A 530 -6.43 15.05 -19.84
C GLY A 530 -6.10 14.05 -18.74
N ALA A 531 -5.22 14.38 -17.79
CA ALA A 531 -4.98 13.57 -16.60
C ALA A 531 -6.15 13.67 -15.62
N LEU A 532 -6.42 12.60 -14.90
CA LEU A 532 -7.45 12.57 -13.85
C LEU A 532 -6.84 13.02 -12.52
N LYS A 533 -7.54 13.91 -11.83
CA LYS A 533 -7.25 14.29 -10.46
C LYS A 533 -8.41 13.91 -9.56
N ILE A 534 -8.11 13.17 -8.50
CA ILE A 534 -9.09 12.85 -7.45
C ILE A 534 -9.21 14.05 -6.52
N VAL A 535 -10.43 14.41 -6.15
CA VAL A 535 -10.72 15.49 -5.21
C VAL A 535 -10.93 14.91 -3.81
N ASP A 536 -11.94 14.04 -3.63
CA ASP A 536 -12.23 13.25 -2.43
C ASP A 536 -13.39 12.30 -2.71
N ARG A 537 -13.86 11.58 -1.67
CA ARG A 537 -15.07 10.74 -1.76
C ARG A 537 -16.34 11.55 -1.51
N THR A 538 -17.41 11.26 -2.23
CA THR A 538 -18.72 11.89 -2.02
C THR A 538 -19.19 11.76 -0.58
N LYS A 539 -19.01 10.60 0.05
CA LYS A 539 -19.43 10.33 1.43
C LYS A 539 -18.55 11.00 2.49
N ASN A 540 -17.31 11.34 2.15
CA ASN A 540 -16.37 11.96 3.07
C ASN A 540 -16.42 13.48 2.96
N LEU A 541 -16.64 14.04 1.77
CA LEU A 541 -16.77 15.47 1.56
C LEU A 541 -17.91 16.01 2.41
N PHE A 542 -17.61 16.97 3.25
CA PHE A 542 -18.64 17.68 4.02
C PHE A 542 -18.65 19.18 3.68
N LYS A 543 -19.83 19.76 3.71
CA LYS A 543 -20.03 21.17 3.48
C LYS A 543 -20.16 21.87 4.82
N LEU A 544 -19.39 22.93 5.03
CA LEU A 544 -19.51 23.79 6.21
C LEU A 544 -20.63 24.81 6.03
N SER A 545 -21.03 25.44 7.14
CA SER A 545 -22.17 26.41 7.16
C SER A 545 -21.99 27.61 6.24
N GLN A 546 -20.74 27.98 5.93
CA GLN A 546 -20.43 29.05 4.97
C GLN A 546 -20.44 28.60 3.50
N GLY A 547 -20.77 27.34 3.22
CA GLY A 547 -20.88 26.80 1.87
C GLY A 547 -19.57 26.20 1.30
N GLU A 548 -18.47 26.25 2.05
CA GLU A 548 -17.18 25.66 1.64
C GLU A 548 -17.17 24.15 1.85
N TYR A 549 -16.61 23.42 0.87
CA TYR A 549 -16.39 21.98 0.97
C TYR A 549 -15.00 21.70 1.56
N VAL A 550 -14.96 20.77 2.48
CA VAL A 550 -13.73 20.25 3.09
C VAL A 550 -13.54 18.81 2.65
N ALA A 551 -12.33 18.52 2.16
CA ALA A 551 -11.85 17.19 1.85
C ALA A 551 -11.08 16.65 3.06
N PRO A 552 -11.67 15.80 3.92
CA PRO A 552 -11.06 15.39 5.19
C PRO A 552 -9.75 14.63 4.97
N GLU A 553 -9.65 13.78 3.97
CA GLU A 553 -8.41 13.04 3.70
C GLU A 553 -7.21 13.96 3.45
N LYS A 554 -7.41 15.08 2.74
CA LYS A 554 -6.37 16.10 2.53
C LYS A 554 -5.92 16.73 3.84
N VAL A 555 -6.88 17.05 4.71
CA VAL A 555 -6.63 17.67 6.04
C VAL A 555 -5.90 16.69 6.94
N GLU A 556 -6.38 15.45 7.02
CA GLU A 556 -5.78 14.36 7.81
C GLU A 556 -4.34 14.09 7.41
N GLN A 557 -4.07 13.96 6.11
CA GLN A 557 -2.72 13.77 5.60
C GLN A 557 -1.80 14.93 5.94
N THR A 558 -2.32 16.16 5.89
CA THR A 558 -1.54 17.34 6.28
C THR A 558 -1.22 17.31 7.78
N TYR A 559 -2.17 16.96 8.63
CA TYR A 559 -1.94 16.85 10.06
C TYR A 559 -0.96 15.72 10.44
N LEU A 560 -0.88 14.65 9.67
CA LEU A 560 0.09 13.56 9.88
C LEU A 560 1.56 13.99 9.70
N PHE A 561 1.85 15.17 9.14
CA PHE A 561 3.18 15.78 9.20
C PHE A 561 3.56 16.22 10.60
N CYS A 562 2.60 16.40 11.51
CA CYS A 562 2.87 16.65 12.91
C CYS A 562 3.37 15.35 13.58
N ASN A 563 4.61 15.39 14.05
CA ASN A 563 5.25 14.22 14.68
C ASN A 563 4.62 13.82 16.03
N LEU A 564 3.78 14.69 16.60
CA LEU A 564 3.02 14.41 17.83
C LEU A 564 1.79 13.56 17.57
N ILE A 565 1.42 13.32 16.29
CA ILE A 565 0.23 12.60 15.90
C ILE A 565 0.57 11.20 15.40
N GLN A 566 -0.16 10.20 15.85
CA GLN A 566 -0.10 8.84 15.36
C GLN A 566 -1.24 8.57 14.35
N TYR A 567 -2.46 9.00 14.67
CA TYR A 567 -3.66 8.93 13.84
C TYR A 567 -4.47 10.20 14.02
N VAL A 568 -5.18 10.58 12.97
CA VAL A 568 -6.15 11.68 12.99
C VAL A 568 -7.34 11.29 12.10
N TYR A 569 -8.52 11.64 12.55
CA TYR A 569 -9.78 11.57 11.82
C TYR A 569 -10.43 12.95 11.84
N VAL A 570 -10.86 13.44 10.69
CA VAL A 570 -11.45 14.78 10.54
C VAL A 570 -12.87 14.67 10.03
N GLU A 571 -13.78 15.39 10.65
CA GLU A 571 -15.18 15.45 10.26
C GLU A 571 -15.71 16.88 10.40
N GLY A 572 -16.85 17.18 9.78
CA GLY A 572 -17.54 18.45 9.90
C GLY A 572 -19.03 18.31 9.67
N HIS A 573 -19.76 19.36 10.05
CA HIS A 573 -21.20 19.41 9.93
C HIS A 573 -21.65 20.68 9.21
N SER A 574 -22.69 20.55 8.36
CA SER A 574 -23.21 21.66 7.54
C SER A 574 -23.76 22.87 8.32
N LEU A 575 -24.00 22.70 9.61
CA LEU A 575 -24.43 23.78 10.50
C LEU A 575 -23.28 24.42 11.29
N LYS A 576 -22.04 23.94 11.09
CA LYS A 576 -20.86 24.43 11.81
C LYS A 576 -19.86 25.10 10.83
N PRO A 577 -19.17 26.15 11.25
CA PRO A 577 -18.23 26.89 10.38
C PRO A 577 -16.80 26.31 10.38
N TYR A 578 -16.54 25.21 11.08
CA TYR A 578 -15.24 24.59 11.26
C TYR A 578 -15.33 23.07 11.26
N ALA A 579 -14.17 22.43 10.99
CA ALA A 579 -13.99 21.00 11.10
C ALA A 579 -13.63 20.58 12.54
N VAL A 580 -13.98 19.36 12.91
CA VAL A 580 -13.59 18.71 14.17
C VAL A 580 -12.54 17.63 13.87
N ALA A 581 -11.68 17.30 14.84
CA ALA A 581 -10.71 16.24 14.70
C ALA A 581 -10.67 15.33 15.93
N VAL A 582 -10.59 14.01 15.68
CA VAL A 582 -10.24 13.02 16.70
C VAL A 582 -8.78 12.61 16.46
N VAL A 583 -7.93 12.80 17.46
CA VAL A 583 -6.48 12.63 17.34
C VAL A 583 -5.98 11.59 18.32
N LYS A 584 -5.26 10.60 17.83
CA LYS A 584 -4.43 9.72 18.65
C LYS A 584 -3.02 10.25 18.68
N PRO A 585 -2.51 10.72 19.84
CA PRO A 585 -1.17 11.22 19.98
C PRO A 585 -0.11 10.13 19.85
N ASN A 586 1.09 10.51 19.42
CA ASN A 586 2.28 9.71 19.61
C ASN A 586 2.82 9.93 21.02
N PHE A 587 2.33 9.19 22.00
CA PHE A 587 2.61 9.39 23.42
C PHE A 587 4.12 9.39 23.72
N ARG A 588 4.91 8.52 23.09
CA ARG A 588 6.37 8.50 23.26
C ARG A 588 7.04 9.82 22.87
N ARG A 589 6.50 10.52 21.86
CA ARG A 589 7.02 11.83 21.45
C ARG A 589 6.42 12.96 22.27
N LEU A 590 5.14 12.88 22.54
CA LEU A 590 4.45 13.85 23.38
C LEU A 590 5.15 14.00 24.75
N ARG A 591 5.48 12.89 25.39
CA ARG A 591 6.24 12.88 26.66
C ARG A 591 7.63 13.52 26.54
N LYS A 592 8.25 13.49 25.36
CA LYS A 592 9.56 14.11 25.13
C LYS A 592 9.50 15.59 24.79
N GLU A 593 8.44 16.03 24.11
CA GLU A 593 8.33 17.41 23.60
C GLU A 593 7.49 18.31 24.51
N ALA A 594 6.60 17.75 25.35
CA ALA A 594 5.74 18.47 26.27
C ALA A 594 6.16 18.30 27.75
N VAL A 595 7.45 18.09 28.04
CA VAL A 595 7.98 17.81 29.39
C VAL A 595 7.52 18.83 30.41
N ASP A 596 7.62 20.13 30.11
CA ASP A 596 7.22 21.20 31.03
C ASP A 596 5.73 21.19 31.36
N ILE A 597 4.88 20.87 30.38
CA ILE A 597 3.43 20.81 30.55
C ILE A 597 3.08 19.58 31.40
N ILE A 598 3.66 18.42 31.05
CA ILE A 598 3.41 17.15 31.75
C ILE A 598 3.90 17.22 33.19
N SER A 599 5.06 17.84 33.45
CA SER A 599 5.60 18.04 34.80
C SER A 599 4.70 18.93 35.68
N LYS A 600 4.09 19.95 35.09
CA LYS A 600 3.08 20.78 35.79
C LYS A 600 1.81 19.98 36.08
N LEU A 601 1.33 19.20 35.12
CA LEU A 601 0.16 18.36 35.23
C LEU A 601 0.34 17.31 36.35
N ALA A 602 1.50 16.65 36.38
CA ALA A 602 1.86 15.68 37.42
C ALA A 602 1.75 16.28 38.83
N LYS A 603 2.28 17.50 39.02
CA LYS A 603 2.20 18.23 40.30
C LYS A 603 0.77 18.60 40.72
N THR A 604 -0.13 18.76 39.75
CA THR A 604 -1.53 19.12 40.00
C THR A 604 -2.36 17.88 40.34
N ILE A 605 -2.12 16.74 39.74
CA ILE A 605 -2.83 15.46 39.95
C ILE A 605 -2.37 14.80 41.26
N SER A 606 -1.12 14.95 41.66
CA SER A 606 -0.52 14.29 42.85
C SER A 606 -0.88 14.94 44.18
N SER A 607 -1.81 15.85 44.22
CA SER A 607 -2.13 16.76 45.34
C SER A 607 -2.71 16.16 46.62
N PRO A 608 -3.04 14.88 46.85
CA PRO A 608 -3.28 14.37 48.19
C PRO A 608 -2.20 13.39 48.75
N ILE A 609 -1.12 13.10 48.06
CA ILE A 609 -0.07 12.16 48.52
C ILE A 609 1.28 12.90 48.64
N GLU A 610 1.32 13.79 49.61
CA GLU A 610 2.32 14.85 49.78
C GLU A 610 3.73 14.43 50.23
N LYS A 611 4.28 13.29 49.97
CA LYS A 611 5.68 13.00 50.47
C LYS A 611 6.61 12.24 49.53
N LYS A 612 6.17 11.89 48.31
CA LYS A 612 7.06 11.13 47.40
C LYS A 612 7.63 11.94 46.24
N CYS A 613 7.00 13.06 45.86
CA CYS A 613 7.39 13.80 44.66
C CYS A 613 8.52 14.79 44.78
N GLU A 614 8.96 15.17 46.00
CA GLU A 614 10.02 16.16 46.19
C GLU A 614 11.43 15.65 45.84
N ASN A 615 11.61 14.33 45.64
CA ASN A 615 12.93 13.72 45.36
C ASN A 615 12.97 12.93 44.02
N MET A 616 11.92 12.96 43.20
CA MET A 616 11.93 12.26 41.89
C MET A 616 12.55 13.14 40.81
N LYS A 617 13.41 12.53 39.99
CA LYS A 617 13.97 13.20 38.78
C LYS A 617 12.84 13.40 37.74
N ASP A 618 12.91 14.47 36.95
CA ASP A 618 11.93 14.81 35.91
C ASP A 618 11.55 13.63 34.97
N GLY A 619 12.45 12.66 34.81
CA GLY A 619 12.20 11.46 33.98
C GLY A 619 11.25 10.42 34.61
N GLU A 620 11.21 10.31 35.93
CA GLU A 620 10.33 9.36 36.65
C GLU A 620 8.92 9.90 36.77
N LEU A 621 8.74 11.22 36.92
CA LEU A 621 7.46 11.92 36.92
C LEU A 621 6.71 11.79 35.58
N LEU A 622 7.42 11.67 34.45
CA LEU A 622 6.84 11.55 33.12
C LEU A 622 6.19 10.19 32.87
N GLU A 623 6.55 9.15 33.60
CA GLU A 623 5.98 7.80 33.48
C GLU A 623 4.77 7.55 34.39
N GLU A 624 4.54 8.39 35.40
CA GLU A 624 3.40 8.25 36.33
C GLU A 624 2.06 8.67 35.71
N ILE A 625 2.05 9.62 34.75
CA ILE A 625 0.82 10.07 34.10
C ILE A 625 0.43 9.09 33.01
N THR A 626 -0.76 8.57 33.09
CA THR A 626 -1.32 7.65 32.07
C THR A 626 -1.59 8.37 30.75
N ASP A 627 -1.62 7.61 29.66
CA ASP A 627 -1.96 8.15 28.34
C ASP A 627 -3.41 8.71 28.31
N ALA A 628 -4.31 8.12 29.10
CA ALA A 628 -5.68 8.60 29.28
C ALA A 628 -5.73 9.99 29.95
N GLU A 629 -4.94 10.20 31.01
CA GLU A 629 -4.84 11.51 31.69
C GLU A 629 -4.26 12.59 30.76
N LEU A 630 -3.26 12.23 29.95
CA LEU A 630 -2.75 13.15 28.93
C LEU A 630 -3.82 13.57 27.93
N CYS A 631 -4.69 12.64 27.52
CA CYS A 631 -5.76 12.93 26.57
C CYS A 631 -6.85 13.86 27.15
N THR A 632 -7.03 13.89 28.48
CA THR A 632 -8.03 14.77 29.14
C THR A 632 -7.49 16.17 29.44
N SER A 633 -6.16 16.39 29.43
CA SER A 633 -5.58 17.69 29.72
C SER A 633 -5.85 18.71 28.60
N LYS A 634 -6.34 19.88 29.00
CA LYS A 634 -6.59 21.01 28.11
C LYS A 634 -5.26 21.55 27.54
N GLU A 635 -4.25 21.67 28.36
CA GLU A 635 -2.92 22.19 27.99
C GLU A 635 -2.22 21.30 26.97
N ILE A 636 -2.34 19.98 27.12
CA ILE A 636 -1.81 19.01 26.16
C ILE A 636 -2.56 19.12 24.84
N ARG A 637 -3.87 19.28 24.88
CA ARG A 637 -4.71 19.46 23.69
C ARG A 637 -4.33 20.73 22.94
N GLU A 638 -4.21 21.86 23.64
CA GLU A 638 -3.78 23.14 23.06
C GLU A 638 -2.39 23.03 22.43
N PHE A 639 -1.45 22.39 23.12
CA PHE A 639 -0.09 22.20 22.62
C PHE A 639 -0.05 21.38 21.31
N ILE A 640 -0.81 20.28 21.25
CA ILE A 640 -0.91 19.45 20.03
C ILE A 640 -1.55 20.25 18.90
N LEU A 641 -2.67 20.94 19.19
CA LEU A 641 -3.42 21.71 18.22
C LEU A 641 -2.59 22.85 17.60
N GLU A 642 -1.84 23.58 18.42
CA GLU A 642 -0.96 24.64 17.94
C GLU A 642 0.07 24.10 16.95
N ARG A 643 0.69 22.95 17.27
CA ARG A 643 1.65 22.28 16.38
C ARG A 643 0.99 21.81 15.10
N MET A 644 -0.19 21.20 15.18
CA MET A 644 -0.98 20.74 14.02
C MET A 644 -1.28 21.92 13.09
N ASN A 645 -1.88 22.95 13.63
CA ASN A 645 -2.32 24.11 12.85
C ASN A 645 -1.14 24.93 12.29
N SER A 646 0.00 24.98 12.98
CA SER A 646 1.23 25.60 12.45
C SER A 646 1.70 24.89 11.17
N ILE A 647 1.77 23.56 11.20
CA ILE A 647 2.15 22.74 10.05
C ILE A 647 1.10 22.86 8.92
N ALA A 648 -0.18 22.83 9.30
CA ALA A 648 -1.27 22.94 8.33
C ALA A 648 -1.25 24.26 7.55
N ARG A 649 -0.96 25.38 8.21
CA ARG A 649 -0.78 26.70 7.57
C ARG A 649 0.46 26.71 6.68
N GLU A 650 1.58 26.16 7.13
CA GLU A 650 2.82 26.03 6.34
C GLU A 650 2.57 25.21 5.05
N LYS A 651 1.73 24.19 5.15
CA LYS A 651 1.33 23.31 4.03
C LYS A 651 0.18 23.86 3.19
N GLY A 652 -0.35 25.05 3.52
CA GLY A 652 -1.33 25.77 2.71
C GLY A 652 -2.78 25.35 2.91
N LEU A 653 -3.15 24.74 4.05
CA LEU A 653 -4.55 24.56 4.41
C LEU A 653 -5.19 25.93 4.66
N LYS A 654 -6.44 26.08 4.19
CA LYS A 654 -7.24 27.29 4.38
C LYS A 654 -7.76 27.37 5.81
N GLY A 655 -8.11 28.58 6.26
CA GLY A 655 -8.58 28.79 7.64
C GLY A 655 -9.78 27.92 8.05
N PHE A 656 -10.71 27.67 7.14
CA PHE A 656 -11.88 26.83 7.39
C PHE A 656 -11.57 25.32 7.40
N GLU A 657 -10.44 24.90 6.86
CA GLU A 657 -9.96 23.50 6.91
C GLU A 657 -9.22 23.21 8.23
N LEU A 658 -8.96 24.22 9.07
CA LEU A 658 -8.27 24.04 10.34
C LEU A 658 -9.24 23.60 11.44
N THR A 659 -8.73 22.75 12.34
CA THR A 659 -9.46 22.36 13.56
C THR A 659 -9.25 23.38 14.67
N TRP A 660 -10.27 23.59 15.52
CA TRP A 660 -10.24 24.50 16.66
C TRP A 660 -10.12 23.76 17.98
N THR A 661 -9.64 24.42 19.04
CA THR A 661 -9.29 23.79 20.31
C THR A 661 -10.45 23.03 20.97
N GLU A 662 -11.64 23.62 20.95
CA GLU A 662 -12.85 23.05 21.56
C GLU A 662 -13.40 21.85 20.80
N GLU A 663 -13.00 21.68 19.55
CA GLU A 663 -13.50 20.67 18.60
C GLU A 663 -12.47 19.57 18.29
N MET A 664 -11.39 19.49 19.09
CA MET A 664 -10.41 18.42 18.98
C MET A 664 -10.53 17.47 20.17
N LEU A 665 -10.74 16.19 19.90
CA LEU A 665 -10.73 15.13 20.89
C LEU A 665 -9.42 14.35 20.80
N LEU A 666 -8.78 14.10 21.96
CA LEU A 666 -7.66 13.18 22.05
C LEU A 666 -8.16 11.79 22.45
N THR A 667 -7.56 10.75 21.89
CA THR A 667 -7.88 9.35 22.17
C THR A 667 -6.62 8.53 22.42
N VAL A 668 -6.74 7.48 23.24
CA VAL A 668 -5.65 6.54 23.55
C VAL A 668 -5.41 5.51 22.45
#